data_db33eda094cee4851120991788e01d4c
#
_entry.id   db33eda094cee4851120991788e01d4c
#
_cell.length_a   1.000
_cell.length_b   1.000
_cell.length_c   1.000
_cell.angle_alpha   90.00
_cell.angle_beta   90.00
_cell.angle_gamma   90.00
#
_symmetry.space_group_name_H-M   'P 1'
#
loop_
_entity.id
_entity.type
_entity.pdbx_description
1 polymer ?
#
loop_
_entity_poly.entity_id
_entity_poly.type
_entity_poly.pdbx_seq_one_letter_code
_entity_poly.pdbx_strand_id
1 'polypeptide(L)'
;MKRFFILLAATTLSAASLYARSEEQSLDSLRNYDIDVIEVTTVSAKRTTPVAQDNLSKENLDRSAYGTDMPTALALTPSIIATNETGIGIGATAIRLRGTDATRINVTINGVAMNNPDSHSMYWYDTPDLISSVGSVQVQRGAGVSTNGTGAFGGSVAMTTDALSTKFGGTASLSYGSYNTNKQALHISSGLMRDHWVVDARLTHIGSDGYIDRGATDLKSYMLQAGYYGSNTKVKFLSFGGSAKTYLTYNGVSRKDMERYGRRYHDSGQYVTSDGPFVLEDGTHVNYYDDQTDNYLQFNNQLVLNHRFNSHWQFNATLFYTYGYGYYNQYKDDAWLAGYTNLNTTIKQADLIRHKKMLTHLGGVNAAAEYRTSNLDVTFGGSYSYYNSPHWGTLSWVDGMDSASVGGKWYDNDVIKHDGNIFARADWTAVRGLMDNELHIFGDVQYRYVGYKAWGTNDNSIWGDEGVYMQPINIDNEYNFFNPRAGISYIHHRHNIFASAAVAHREPTRADFTDRYMFSADDTEPKPERLIDFELGYTYTAPRVVVGINLYYMLYHNQLVATGMVNDGDDALNTNVARSYRRGVELMASWRVAKWLTLSANATLSQNKIQDYVDELKNSPTYGQNLGDMTISYSPSVMGSLMADFHVGGFSALWHTQYVGKQYFTNNEIEALSLDAYCVTNLNLGYTLRTKSESEVRFGLAINNLFSTLYESNGYGYSYMWDGERYDDAFFFPQAPINVLANVTVNF
;
A
#
# COMPACT_ATOMS: atom_id res chain seq x y z
N MET A 1 22.79 -7.55 25.88
CA MET A 1 22.40 -6.61 24.82
C MET A 1 21.96 -5.22 25.33
N LYS A 2 21.12 -5.06 26.37
CA LYS A 2 20.69 -3.73 26.89
C LYS A 2 21.83 -2.78 27.31
N ARG A 3 22.96 -3.28 27.80
CA ARG A 3 24.12 -2.43 28.20
C ARG A 3 25.03 -2.01 27.03
N PHE A 4 24.96 -2.71 25.88
CA PHE A 4 25.78 -2.40 24.70
C PHE A 4 25.26 -1.21 23.92
N PHE A 5 23.94 -1.06 23.83
CA PHE A 5 23.29 0.07 23.12
C PHE A 5 23.44 1.41 23.85
N ILE A 6 23.42 1.41 25.18
CA ILE A 6 23.62 2.65 25.97
C ILE A 6 25.06 3.14 25.86
N LEU A 7 26.04 2.24 25.77
CA LEU A 7 27.45 2.61 25.59
C LEU A 7 27.73 3.12 24.16
N LEU A 8 27.07 2.59 23.14
CA LEU A 8 27.22 3.03 21.75
C LEU A 8 26.65 4.44 21.55
N ALA A 9 25.49 4.74 22.16
CA ALA A 9 24.91 6.08 22.12
C ALA A 9 25.75 7.13 22.87
N ALA A 10 26.39 6.74 23.97
CA ALA A 10 27.25 7.65 24.74
C ALA A 10 28.62 7.90 24.09
N THR A 11 29.19 6.93 23.37
CA THR A 11 30.46 7.07 22.66
C THR A 11 30.36 7.82 21.34
N THR A 12 29.21 7.76 20.65
CA THR A 12 28.96 8.56 19.44
C THR A 12 28.73 10.04 19.74
N LEU A 13 28.08 10.37 20.88
CA LEU A 13 27.95 11.75 21.33
C LEU A 13 29.29 12.44 21.69
N SER A 14 30.29 11.70 22.14
CA SER A 14 31.58 12.24 22.47
C SER A 14 32.56 12.37 21.27
N ALA A 15 32.36 11.57 20.20
CA ALA A 15 33.16 11.66 18.97
C ALA A 15 32.70 12.79 18.05
N ALA A 16 31.40 13.10 18.02
CA ALA A 16 30.84 14.19 17.21
C ALA A 16 31.28 15.60 17.67
N SER A 17 31.59 15.77 18.97
CA SER A 17 32.02 17.07 19.52
C SER A 17 33.46 17.45 19.20
N LEU A 18 34.28 16.52 18.71
CA LEU A 18 35.69 16.75 18.39
C LEU A 18 35.96 17.10 16.92
N TYR A 19 35.03 16.78 16.00
CA TYR A 19 35.19 17.07 14.55
C TYR A 19 34.55 18.39 14.11
N ALA A 20 33.66 18.99 14.91
CA ALA A 20 32.86 20.18 14.55
C ALA A 20 33.67 21.52 14.65
N ARG A 21 35.00 21.51 14.76
CA ARG A 21 35.80 22.71 15.03
C ARG A 21 36.76 23.16 13.94
N SER A 22 36.72 22.60 12.76
CA SER A 22 37.54 23.08 11.64
C SER A 22 36.73 23.03 10.35
N GLU A 23 36.22 24.16 9.91
CA GLU A 23 35.86 24.54 8.53
C GLU A 23 34.67 25.52 8.45
N GLU A 24 34.85 26.66 9.10
CA GLU A 24 33.84 27.74 9.01
C GLU A 24 34.06 28.73 7.85
N GLN A 25 34.97 28.47 6.91
CA GLN A 25 35.40 29.47 5.90
C GLN A 25 35.07 29.13 4.43
N SER A 26 34.44 28.02 4.08
CA SER A 26 34.10 27.72 2.66
C SER A 26 32.60 27.65 2.33
N LEU A 27 31.72 27.85 3.31
CA LEU A 27 30.27 27.59 3.18
C LEU A 27 29.50 28.69 2.44
N ASP A 28 30.02 29.88 2.24
CA ASP A 28 29.30 30.98 1.59
C ASP A 28 29.28 30.88 0.05
N SER A 29 30.15 30.09 -0.56
CA SER A 29 30.10 29.86 -2.02
C SER A 29 29.09 28.77 -2.44
N LEU A 30 28.66 27.92 -1.51
CA LEU A 30 27.74 26.82 -1.76
C LEU A 30 26.26 27.23 -1.60
N ARG A 31 25.98 28.44 -1.10
CA ARG A 31 24.60 28.96 -0.96
C ARG A 31 23.86 29.18 -2.28
N ASN A 32 24.54 29.11 -3.42
CA ASN A 32 23.93 29.26 -4.76
C ASN A 32 23.81 27.97 -5.56
N TYR A 33 24.16 26.82 -4.99
CA TYR A 33 23.68 25.57 -5.54
C TYR A 33 22.31 25.30 -4.89
N ASP A 34 21.24 25.67 -5.60
CA ASP A 34 19.96 24.97 -5.45
C ASP A 34 20.29 23.49 -5.69
N ILE A 35 20.59 22.77 -4.61
CA ILE A 35 20.57 21.31 -4.63
C ILE A 35 19.09 20.97 -4.68
N ASP A 36 18.49 21.26 -5.82
CA ASP A 36 17.24 20.66 -6.20
C ASP A 36 17.41 19.17 -5.98
N VAL A 37 16.59 18.63 -5.11
CA VAL A 37 16.43 17.20 -4.87
C VAL A 37 16.66 16.47 -6.19
N ILE A 38 17.35 15.32 -6.17
CA ILE A 38 17.28 14.40 -7.32
C ILE A 38 15.82 13.93 -7.35
N GLU A 39 14.94 14.80 -7.72
CA GLU A 39 13.55 14.47 -7.98
C GLU A 39 13.52 13.82 -9.36
N VAL A 40 12.90 12.66 -9.41
CA VAL A 40 12.33 12.17 -10.66
C VAL A 40 11.10 13.05 -10.90
N THR A 41 11.35 14.29 -11.33
CA THR A 41 10.31 15.32 -11.54
C THR A 41 9.26 14.93 -12.56
N THR A 42 9.54 13.88 -13.35
CA THR A 42 8.63 13.27 -14.32
C THR A 42 7.44 12.57 -13.70
N VAL A 43 7.54 12.08 -12.45
CA VAL A 43 6.52 11.23 -11.84
C VAL A 43 5.38 12.03 -11.23
N SER A 44 5.66 13.20 -10.66
CA SER A 44 4.65 14.01 -9.99
C SER A 44 3.86 14.88 -10.98
N ALA A 45 2.54 14.92 -10.84
CA ALA A 45 1.71 15.87 -11.55
C ALA A 45 1.92 17.28 -10.99
N LYS A 46 2.02 18.27 -11.87
CA LYS A 46 2.12 19.67 -11.48
C LYS A 46 0.76 20.20 -11.01
N ARG A 47 0.76 21.34 -10.33
CA ARG A 47 -0.49 22.05 -9.96
C ARG A 47 -1.34 22.40 -11.18
N THR A 48 -0.71 22.60 -12.35
CA THR A 48 -1.37 22.92 -13.63
C THR A 48 -1.94 21.68 -14.33
N THR A 49 -1.48 20.48 -13.96
CA THR A 49 -1.97 19.23 -14.54
C THR A 49 -3.42 18.99 -14.10
N PRO A 50 -4.34 18.75 -15.04
CA PRO A 50 -5.77 18.61 -14.75
C PRO A 50 -6.10 17.23 -14.16
N VAL A 51 -5.71 17.00 -12.91
CA VAL A 51 -5.95 15.76 -12.15
C VAL A 51 -6.31 16.07 -10.71
N ALA A 52 -7.15 15.25 -10.11
CA ALA A 52 -7.41 15.30 -8.68
C ALA A 52 -6.21 14.75 -7.91
N GLN A 53 -5.52 15.59 -7.14
CA GLN A 53 -4.29 15.21 -6.46
C GLN A 53 -4.14 15.85 -5.09
N ASP A 54 -3.47 15.14 -4.19
CA ASP A 54 -3.03 15.64 -2.89
C ASP A 54 -1.55 15.37 -2.69
N ASN A 55 -0.87 16.28 -1.98
CA ASN A 55 0.55 16.17 -1.68
C ASN A 55 0.76 16.16 -0.17
N LEU A 56 1.43 15.13 0.34
CA LEU A 56 1.87 15.02 1.73
C LEU A 56 3.37 15.31 1.80
N SER A 57 3.75 16.34 2.55
CA SER A 57 5.15 16.67 2.79
C SER A 57 5.75 15.78 3.89
N LYS A 58 7.08 15.73 3.95
CA LYS A 58 7.82 15.06 5.03
C LYS A 58 7.33 15.47 6.42
N GLU A 59 7.08 16.76 6.63
CA GLU A 59 6.59 17.26 7.91
C GLU A 59 5.22 16.67 8.27
N ASN A 60 4.32 16.51 7.31
CA ASN A 60 3.01 15.89 7.52
C ASN A 60 3.14 14.40 7.83
N LEU A 61 4.04 13.70 7.13
CA LEU A 61 4.31 12.28 7.35
C LEU A 61 4.91 12.04 8.75
N ASP A 62 5.92 12.79 9.14
CA ASP A 62 6.60 12.67 10.44
C ASP A 62 5.67 12.91 11.63
N ARG A 63 4.63 13.71 11.46
CA ARG A 63 3.64 13.99 12.52
C ARG A 63 2.55 12.95 12.64
N SER A 64 2.25 12.25 11.56
CA SER A 64 1.15 11.27 11.51
C SER A 64 1.60 9.86 11.85
N ALA A 65 2.91 9.56 11.80
CA ALA A 65 3.43 8.21 11.80
C ALA A 65 4.51 7.93 12.85
N TYR A 66 4.17 8.04 14.11
CA TYR A 66 5.11 7.71 15.21
C TYR A 66 5.46 6.23 15.33
N GLY A 67 4.97 5.36 14.46
CA GLY A 67 5.25 3.93 14.50
C GLY A 67 4.19 3.10 13.81
N THR A 68 3.38 3.74 12.93
CA THR A 68 2.40 3.07 12.08
C THR A 68 2.90 3.02 10.64
N ASP A 69 2.30 2.16 9.82
CA ASP A 69 2.63 2.02 8.40
C ASP A 69 2.10 3.18 7.55
N MET A 70 2.61 3.31 6.32
CA MET A 70 2.23 4.34 5.36
C MET A 70 0.71 4.46 5.12
N PRO A 71 -0.09 3.37 5.01
CA PRO A 71 -1.55 3.44 4.88
C PRO A 71 -2.24 4.35 5.89
N THR A 72 -1.80 4.34 7.14
CA THR A 72 -2.38 5.19 8.20
C THR A 72 -2.16 6.68 7.91
N ALA A 73 -1.00 7.06 7.38
CA ALA A 73 -0.74 8.45 6.98
C ALA A 73 -1.52 8.84 5.73
N LEU A 74 -1.69 7.92 4.77
CA LEU A 74 -2.48 8.16 3.56
C LEU A 74 -3.97 8.37 3.86
N ALA A 75 -4.51 7.81 4.94
CA ALA A 75 -5.89 8.00 5.36
C ALA A 75 -6.24 9.45 5.76
N LEU A 76 -5.25 10.35 5.87
CA LEU A 76 -5.47 11.79 6.02
C LEU A 76 -5.95 12.45 4.71
N THR A 77 -5.78 11.81 3.57
CA THR A 77 -6.20 12.33 2.26
C THR A 77 -7.66 11.95 1.94
N PRO A 78 -8.37 12.75 1.12
CA PRO A 78 -9.75 12.44 0.76
C PRO A 78 -9.90 11.08 0.08
N SER A 79 -11.03 10.42 0.32
CA SER A 79 -11.44 9.16 -0.32
C SER A 79 -10.53 7.95 -0.06
N ILE A 80 -9.60 8.02 0.92
CA ILE A 80 -8.77 6.89 1.34
C ILE A 80 -9.28 6.29 2.65
N ILE A 81 -9.36 4.96 2.65
CA ILE A 81 -9.57 4.12 3.84
C ILE A 81 -8.32 3.27 4.02
N ALA A 82 -7.74 3.30 5.21
CA ALA A 82 -6.71 2.34 5.61
C ALA A 82 -7.36 1.16 6.33
N THR A 83 -6.94 -0.05 6.01
CA THR A 83 -7.36 -1.29 6.66
C THR A 83 -6.18 -1.94 7.35
N ASN A 84 -6.43 -2.70 8.42
CA ASN A 84 -5.39 -3.38 9.18
C ASN A 84 -5.95 -4.64 9.84
N GLU A 85 -5.22 -5.74 9.79
CA GLU A 85 -5.62 -7.03 10.33
C GLU A 85 -5.13 -7.26 11.76
N THR A 86 -3.98 -6.71 12.15
CA THR A 86 -3.44 -6.83 13.51
C THR A 86 -4.12 -5.93 14.54
N GLY A 87 -4.96 -5.00 14.06
CA GLY A 87 -5.75 -4.09 14.87
C GLY A 87 -5.03 -2.84 15.39
N ILE A 88 -3.77 -2.59 15.02
CA ILE A 88 -2.96 -1.46 15.55
C ILE A 88 -2.27 -0.60 14.47
N GLY A 89 -2.51 -0.84 13.19
CA GLY A 89 -1.93 -0.07 12.08
C GLY A 89 -0.48 -0.42 11.73
N ILE A 90 -0.01 -1.62 12.10
CA ILE A 90 1.31 -2.17 11.77
C ILE A 90 1.13 -3.60 11.26
N GLY A 91 1.92 -4.03 10.29
CA GLY A 91 1.89 -5.37 9.70
C GLY A 91 0.98 -5.44 8.48
N ALA A 92 0.02 -6.36 8.45
CA ALA A 92 -0.90 -6.51 7.32
C ALA A 92 -1.83 -5.28 7.23
N THR A 93 -1.41 -4.29 6.44
CA THR A 93 -2.12 -3.03 6.19
C THR A 93 -2.36 -2.85 4.70
N ALA A 94 -3.50 -2.26 4.34
CA ALA A 94 -3.84 -1.95 2.95
C ALA A 94 -4.59 -0.61 2.85
N ILE A 95 -4.79 -0.13 1.63
CA ILE A 95 -5.60 1.05 1.33
C ILE A 95 -6.68 0.75 0.31
N ARG A 96 -7.80 1.46 0.43
CA ARG A 96 -8.83 1.58 -0.60
C ARG A 96 -8.97 3.05 -0.98
N LEU A 97 -9.11 3.33 -2.26
CA LEU A 97 -9.24 4.70 -2.78
C LEU A 97 -10.51 4.82 -3.63
N ARG A 98 -11.45 5.70 -3.27
CA ARG A 98 -12.78 5.80 -3.89
C ARG A 98 -13.52 4.45 -3.95
N GLY A 99 -13.28 3.56 -2.96
CA GLY A 99 -13.81 2.20 -2.92
C GLY A 99 -13.13 1.20 -3.87
N THR A 100 -12.06 1.59 -4.58
CA THR A 100 -11.22 0.62 -5.31
C THR A 100 -10.20 0.01 -4.36
N ASP A 101 -9.90 -1.27 -4.55
CA ASP A 101 -8.95 -2.01 -3.73
C ASP A 101 -7.49 -1.75 -4.12
N ALA A 102 -6.56 -2.28 -3.32
CA ALA A 102 -5.12 -2.09 -3.48
C ALA A 102 -4.59 -2.55 -4.86
N THR A 103 -5.23 -3.54 -5.48
CA THR A 103 -4.79 -4.08 -6.80
C THR A 103 -4.98 -3.08 -7.94
N ARG A 104 -5.75 -2.01 -7.74
CA ARG A 104 -6.05 -0.95 -8.71
C ARG A 104 -5.34 0.36 -8.40
N ILE A 105 -4.54 0.38 -7.33
CA ILE A 105 -3.80 1.56 -6.89
C ILE A 105 -2.32 1.31 -7.17
N ASN A 106 -1.76 2.07 -8.10
CA ASN A 106 -0.34 1.98 -8.40
C ASN A 106 0.49 2.73 -7.35
N VAL A 107 1.44 2.05 -6.74
CA VAL A 107 2.35 2.62 -5.74
C VAL A 107 3.76 2.66 -6.34
N THR A 108 4.40 3.82 -6.32
CA THR A 108 5.75 3.97 -6.86
C THR A 108 6.71 4.62 -5.86
N ILE A 109 7.98 4.24 -5.92
CA ILE A 109 9.09 4.93 -5.25
C ILE A 109 10.06 5.41 -6.32
N ASN A 110 10.27 6.72 -6.40
CA ASN A 110 11.09 7.36 -7.44
C ASN A 110 10.70 6.92 -8.87
N GLY A 111 9.40 6.68 -9.12
CA GLY A 111 8.87 6.24 -10.40
C GLY A 111 8.97 4.73 -10.69
N VAL A 112 9.53 3.94 -9.78
CA VAL A 112 9.56 2.47 -9.88
C VAL A 112 8.33 1.89 -9.17
N ALA A 113 7.55 1.07 -9.86
CA ALA A 113 6.38 0.40 -9.29
C ALA A 113 6.79 -0.58 -8.19
N MET A 114 6.07 -0.54 -7.09
CA MET A 114 6.27 -1.39 -5.90
C MET A 114 5.22 -2.49 -5.79
N ASN A 115 4.14 -2.40 -6.56
CA ASN A 115 3.13 -3.44 -6.61
C ASN A 115 3.74 -4.76 -7.11
N ASN A 116 3.40 -5.86 -6.48
CA ASN A 116 3.77 -7.19 -6.95
C ASN A 116 3.15 -7.42 -8.34
N PRO A 117 3.91 -7.83 -9.37
CA PRO A 117 3.39 -7.97 -10.72
C PRO A 117 2.33 -9.06 -10.89
N ASP A 118 2.23 -10.00 -9.99
CA ASP A 118 1.31 -11.14 -10.01
C ASP A 118 -0.04 -10.82 -9.35
N SER A 119 0.01 -10.33 -8.11
CA SER A 119 -1.18 -9.95 -7.32
C SER A 119 -1.65 -8.52 -7.61
N HIS A 120 -0.82 -7.67 -8.21
CA HIS A 120 -1.01 -6.22 -8.38
C HIS A 120 -1.14 -5.42 -7.08
N SER A 121 -0.90 -6.04 -5.93
CA SER A 121 -0.99 -5.40 -4.62
C SER A 121 0.37 -4.90 -4.13
N MET A 122 0.35 -3.85 -3.32
CA MET A 122 1.49 -3.41 -2.52
C MET A 122 1.35 -3.97 -1.11
N TYR A 123 2.29 -4.79 -0.70
CA TYR A 123 2.41 -5.30 0.67
C TYR A 123 3.33 -4.37 1.46
N TRP A 124 2.75 -3.50 2.29
CA TRP A 124 3.49 -2.43 2.98
C TRP A 124 4.50 -2.94 3.99
N TYR A 125 4.24 -4.11 4.58
CA TYR A 125 5.16 -4.75 5.54
C TYR A 125 6.41 -5.36 4.88
N ASP A 126 6.44 -5.56 3.56
CA ASP A 126 7.63 -5.99 2.82
C ASP A 126 8.67 -4.88 2.68
N THR A 127 8.26 -3.64 2.91
CA THR A 127 9.14 -2.46 2.95
C THR A 127 8.94 -1.70 4.26
N PRO A 128 9.34 -2.28 5.41
CA PRO A 128 9.03 -1.72 6.72
C PRO A 128 9.62 -0.33 6.91
N ASP A 129 8.92 0.53 7.66
CA ASP A 129 9.32 1.90 7.96
C ASP A 129 9.61 2.78 6.73
N LEU A 130 8.98 2.48 5.61
CA LEU A 130 9.15 3.27 4.39
C LEU A 130 8.83 4.75 4.62
N ILE A 131 7.83 5.05 5.45
CA ILE A 131 7.40 6.41 5.80
C ILE A 131 8.53 7.27 6.36
N SER A 132 9.45 6.68 7.12
CA SER A 132 10.61 7.39 7.67
C SER A 132 11.65 7.80 6.63
N SER A 133 11.57 7.25 5.42
CA SER A 133 12.55 7.43 4.33
C SER A 133 11.97 8.17 3.11
N VAL A 134 10.68 8.55 3.19
CA VAL A 134 9.98 9.25 2.12
C VAL A 134 9.91 10.75 2.43
N GLY A 135 10.35 11.58 1.48
CA GLY A 135 10.34 13.05 1.58
C GLY A 135 9.02 13.66 1.16
N SER A 136 8.32 13.03 0.21
CA SER A 136 7.00 13.48 -0.23
C SER A 136 6.19 12.32 -0.80
N VAL A 137 4.87 12.43 -0.67
CA VAL A 137 3.91 11.53 -1.30
C VAL A 137 2.91 12.35 -2.08
N GLN A 138 2.68 11.97 -3.32
CA GLN A 138 1.56 12.48 -4.11
C GLN A 138 0.53 11.37 -4.32
N VAL A 139 -0.69 11.63 -3.91
CA VAL A 139 -1.84 10.76 -4.19
C VAL A 139 -2.61 11.35 -5.36
N GLN A 140 -2.76 10.61 -6.46
CA GLN A 140 -3.63 10.96 -7.57
C GLN A 140 -4.85 10.03 -7.54
N ARG A 141 -6.04 10.60 -7.62
CA ARG A 141 -7.31 9.86 -7.63
C ARG A 141 -7.80 9.69 -9.06
N GLY A 142 -8.39 8.52 -9.34
CA GLY A 142 -8.82 8.14 -10.69
C GLY A 142 -7.67 7.64 -11.57
N ALA A 143 -7.89 7.62 -12.90
CA ALA A 143 -6.88 7.18 -13.84
C ALA A 143 -5.66 8.11 -13.79
N GLY A 144 -4.51 7.58 -13.37
CA GLY A 144 -3.26 8.33 -13.20
C GLY A 144 -2.63 8.79 -14.50
N VAL A 145 -1.68 9.75 -14.47
CA VAL A 145 -0.89 10.14 -15.64
C VAL A 145 0.09 9.03 -16.02
N SER A 146 0.48 8.95 -17.30
CA SER A 146 1.35 7.90 -17.84
C SER A 146 2.71 7.81 -17.16
N THR A 147 3.20 8.90 -16.57
CA THR A 147 4.46 8.96 -15.82
C THR A 147 4.41 8.20 -14.48
N ASN A 148 3.22 7.86 -13.97
CA ASN A 148 3.07 7.05 -12.75
C ASN A 148 3.30 5.55 -12.99
N GLY A 149 3.63 5.14 -14.20
CA GLY A 149 3.87 3.74 -14.54
C GLY A 149 2.64 3.04 -15.10
N THR A 150 2.71 1.72 -15.13
CA THR A 150 1.80 0.87 -15.90
C THR A 150 0.48 0.56 -15.18
N GLY A 151 0.43 0.63 -13.86
CA GLY A 151 -0.71 0.19 -13.03
C GLY A 151 -1.68 1.30 -12.58
N ALA A 152 -1.56 2.55 -13.06
CA ALA A 152 -2.37 3.69 -12.60
C ALA A 152 -3.80 3.63 -13.15
N PHE A 153 -4.65 2.76 -12.58
CA PHE A 153 -6.02 2.48 -13.01
C PHE A 153 -7.08 3.18 -12.15
N GLY A 154 -7.17 2.84 -10.86
CA GLY A 154 -8.13 3.46 -9.92
C GLY A 154 -7.54 4.62 -9.11
N GLY A 155 -6.22 4.69 -9.05
CA GLY A 155 -5.45 5.73 -8.39
C GLY A 155 -3.96 5.47 -8.41
N SER A 156 -3.17 6.42 -7.93
CA SER A 156 -1.73 6.22 -7.75
C SER A 156 -1.19 6.94 -6.52
N VAL A 157 -0.20 6.33 -5.88
CA VAL A 157 0.57 6.86 -4.75
C VAL A 157 2.02 6.94 -5.21
N ALA A 158 2.47 8.14 -5.55
CA ALA A 158 3.84 8.39 -5.98
C ALA A 158 4.66 8.92 -4.81
N MET A 159 5.64 8.13 -4.38
CA MET A 159 6.55 8.47 -3.29
C MET A 159 7.92 8.89 -3.83
N THR A 160 8.48 9.94 -3.25
CA THR A 160 9.85 10.37 -3.51
C THR A 160 10.65 10.18 -2.22
N THR A 161 11.80 9.52 -2.30
CA THR A 161 12.67 9.33 -1.14
C THR A 161 13.26 10.65 -0.66
N ASP A 162 13.62 10.71 0.63
CA ASP A 162 14.24 11.89 1.24
C ASP A 162 15.41 12.43 0.39
N ALA A 163 15.52 13.76 0.34
CA ALA A 163 16.69 14.42 -0.20
C ALA A 163 17.93 14.05 0.62
N LEU A 164 19.05 13.83 -0.07
CA LEU A 164 20.32 13.59 0.60
C LEU A 164 20.79 14.88 1.29
N SER A 165 21.12 14.79 2.59
CA SER A 165 21.54 15.94 3.38
C SER A 165 22.93 16.43 2.94
N THR A 166 23.08 17.74 2.76
CA THR A 166 24.40 18.35 2.52
C THR A 166 25.22 18.54 3.78
N LYS A 167 24.57 18.46 4.96
CA LYS A 167 25.24 18.56 6.26
C LYS A 167 25.41 17.17 6.86
N PHE A 168 26.58 16.96 7.50
CA PHE A 168 26.77 15.78 8.34
C PHE A 168 25.78 15.81 9.50
N GLY A 169 25.18 14.67 9.80
CA GLY A 169 24.25 14.56 10.92
C GLY A 169 23.52 13.23 10.93
N GLY A 170 22.59 13.11 11.83
CA GLY A 170 21.81 11.89 11.95
C GLY A 170 20.60 12.04 12.86
N THR A 171 19.81 10.98 12.91
CA THR A 171 18.61 10.89 13.75
C THR A 171 18.61 9.54 14.45
N ALA A 172 18.43 9.54 15.77
CA ALA A 172 18.15 8.34 16.54
C ALA A 172 16.73 8.45 17.12
N SER A 173 15.89 7.44 16.92
CA SER A 173 14.50 7.43 17.35
C SER A 173 14.18 6.14 18.11
N LEU A 174 13.45 6.28 19.23
CA LEU A 174 12.95 5.19 20.04
C LEU A 174 11.47 5.42 20.33
N SER A 175 10.64 4.39 20.08
CA SER A 175 9.23 4.39 20.45
C SER A 175 8.90 3.18 21.30
N TYR A 176 7.94 3.34 22.22
CA TYR A 176 7.38 2.25 23.00
C TYR A 176 5.92 2.55 23.41
N GLY A 177 5.05 1.54 23.38
CA GLY A 177 3.64 1.73 23.68
C GLY A 177 2.83 0.47 23.93
N SER A 178 1.53 0.60 23.74
CA SER A 178 0.55 -0.47 23.90
C SER A 178 0.90 -1.70 23.07
N TYR A 179 0.50 -2.87 23.53
CA TYR A 179 0.75 -4.17 22.86
C TYR A 179 2.24 -4.43 22.61
N ASN A 180 3.08 -4.02 23.57
CA ASN A 180 4.55 -4.14 23.47
C ASN A 180 5.13 -3.55 22.17
N THR A 181 4.37 -2.63 21.53
CA THR A 181 4.81 -1.99 20.30
C THR A 181 6.05 -1.17 20.55
N ASN A 182 7.11 -1.45 19.80
CA ASN A 182 8.38 -0.76 19.94
C ASN A 182 9.01 -0.52 18.56
N LYS A 183 9.72 0.61 18.43
CA LYS A 183 10.47 0.97 17.23
C LYS A 183 11.83 1.53 17.63
N GLN A 184 12.87 1.09 16.94
CA GLN A 184 14.22 1.64 17.04
C GLN A 184 14.67 2.02 15.64
N ALA A 185 15.06 3.27 15.42
CA ALA A 185 15.55 3.72 14.13
C ALA A 185 16.82 4.56 14.31
N LEU A 186 17.81 4.33 13.44
CA LEU A 186 19.04 5.11 13.34
C LEU A 186 19.24 5.53 11.89
N HIS A 187 19.42 6.82 11.68
CA HIS A 187 19.72 7.41 10.39
C HIS A 187 21.02 8.23 10.52
N ILE A 188 21.90 8.12 9.55
CA ILE A 188 23.18 8.86 9.49
C ILE A 188 23.40 9.32 8.06
N SER A 189 23.77 10.59 7.90
CA SER A 189 24.21 11.18 6.65
C SER A 189 25.66 11.67 6.75
N SER A 190 26.44 11.41 5.72
CA SER A 190 27.83 11.91 5.62
C SER A 190 27.92 13.42 5.39
N GLY A 191 26.79 14.05 5.00
CA GLY A 191 26.85 15.36 4.38
C GLY A 191 27.60 15.35 3.05
N LEU A 192 27.75 16.53 2.44
CA LEU A 192 28.42 16.68 1.14
C LEU A 192 29.94 16.52 1.29
N MET A 193 30.48 15.46 0.71
CA MET A 193 31.92 15.17 0.68
C MET A 193 32.52 15.60 -0.66
N ARG A 194 33.64 16.32 -0.62
CA ARG A 194 34.38 16.77 -1.81
C ARG A 194 33.46 17.45 -2.84
N ASP A 195 32.49 18.24 -2.39
CA ASP A 195 31.52 18.99 -3.18
C ASP A 195 30.59 18.18 -4.13
N HIS A 196 30.67 16.84 -4.08
CA HIS A 196 29.96 16.00 -5.04
C HIS A 196 29.26 14.78 -4.44
N TRP A 197 29.73 14.21 -3.34
CA TRP A 197 29.27 12.91 -2.86
C TRP A 197 28.52 13.01 -1.54
N VAL A 198 27.41 12.30 -1.45
CA VAL A 198 26.69 12.11 -0.18
C VAL A 198 26.38 10.64 -0.02
N VAL A 199 26.55 10.13 1.20
CA VAL A 199 26.11 8.79 1.59
C VAL A 199 25.17 8.92 2.78
N ASP A 200 24.08 8.20 2.73
CA ASP A 200 23.01 8.25 3.71
C ASP A 200 22.57 6.82 4.03
N ALA A 201 22.42 6.48 5.30
CA ALA A 201 22.03 5.14 5.74
C ALA A 201 21.03 5.20 6.87
N ARG A 202 20.02 4.33 6.82
CA ARG A 202 19.03 4.12 7.87
C ARG A 202 18.89 2.64 8.19
N LEU A 203 18.73 2.33 9.47
CA LEU A 203 18.39 1.01 9.99
C LEU A 203 17.19 1.16 10.91
N THR A 204 16.23 0.27 10.80
CA THR A 204 15.02 0.29 11.65
C THR A 204 14.65 -1.12 12.07
N HIS A 205 14.14 -1.25 13.29
CA HIS A 205 13.45 -2.41 13.81
C HIS A 205 12.10 -1.98 14.40
N ILE A 206 11.03 -2.71 14.07
CA ILE A 206 9.68 -2.53 14.64
C ILE A 206 9.23 -3.89 15.14
N GLY A 207 8.77 -3.94 16.39
CA GLY A 207 8.16 -5.12 17.00
C GLY A 207 6.83 -4.76 17.65
N SER A 208 5.87 -5.67 17.60
CA SER A 208 4.60 -5.56 18.31
C SER A 208 3.98 -6.92 18.55
N ASP A 209 3.20 -7.06 19.63
CA ASP A 209 2.38 -8.26 19.89
C ASP A 209 1.04 -8.22 19.14
N GLY A 210 0.65 -7.05 18.57
CA GLY A 210 -0.67 -6.83 17.95
C GLY A 210 -1.80 -6.70 18.96
N TYR A 211 -2.94 -6.17 18.52
CA TYR A 211 -4.16 -6.18 19.32
C TYR A 211 -4.84 -7.55 19.28
N ILE A 212 -4.89 -8.16 18.09
CA ILE A 212 -5.40 -9.52 17.92
C ILE A 212 -4.47 -10.50 18.63
N ASP A 213 -5.00 -11.50 19.31
CA ASP A 213 -4.21 -12.49 20.03
C ASP A 213 -3.25 -13.19 19.07
N ARG A 214 -1.97 -13.31 19.46
CA ARG A 214 -0.88 -13.84 18.63
C ARG A 214 -0.55 -13.02 17.36
N GLY A 215 -1.22 -11.88 17.11
CA GLY A 215 -0.99 -10.99 15.95
C GLY A 215 0.37 -10.29 15.96
N ALA A 216 1.42 -10.99 16.37
CA ALA A 216 2.76 -10.43 16.52
C ALA A 216 3.42 -10.09 15.17
N THR A 217 4.23 -9.04 15.20
CA THR A 217 4.96 -8.52 14.04
C THR A 217 6.41 -8.22 14.43
N ASP A 218 7.39 -8.71 13.67
CA ASP A 218 8.83 -8.40 13.77
C ASP A 218 9.35 -7.94 12.40
N LEU A 219 9.58 -6.64 12.26
CA LEU A 219 9.98 -6.00 11.01
C LEU A 219 11.37 -5.38 11.15
N LYS A 220 12.26 -5.69 10.22
CA LYS A 220 13.61 -5.11 10.15
C LYS A 220 13.81 -4.51 8.78
N SER A 221 14.30 -3.27 8.72
CA SER A 221 14.56 -2.62 7.46
C SER A 221 15.86 -1.84 7.43
N TYR A 222 16.37 -1.65 6.22
CA TYR A 222 17.46 -0.75 5.93
C TYR A 222 17.14 0.12 4.73
N MET A 223 17.78 1.27 4.66
CA MET A 223 17.89 2.10 3.47
C MET A 223 19.31 2.64 3.36
N LEU A 224 19.93 2.44 2.21
CA LEU A 224 21.23 2.98 1.85
C LEU A 224 21.07 3.83 0.60
N GLN A 225 21.53 5.07 0.66
CA GLN A 225 21.55 5.98 -0.47
C GLN A 225 22.97 6.52 -0.68
N ALA A 226 23.39 6.61 -1.93
CA ALA A 226 24.63 7.28 -2.31
C ALA A 226 24.35 8.17 -3.52
N GLY A 227 24.70 9.46 -3.42
CA GLY A 227 24.46 10.45 -4.46
C GLY A 227 25.74 11.08 -4.96
N TYR A 228 25.80 11.32 -6.26
CA TYR A 228 26.79 12.16 -6.93
C TYR A 228 26.10 13.39 -7.54
N TYR A 229 26.60 14.56 -7.21
CA TYR A 229 26.11 15.85 -7.66
C TYR A 229 27.14 16.54 -8.55
N GLY A 230 27.00 16.44 -9.86
CA GLY A 230 27.74 17.24 -10.81
C GLY A 230 26.91 18.45 -11.28
N SER A 231 27.53 19.35 -12.06
CA SER A 231 26.87 20.57 -12.55
C SER A 231 25.64 20.28 -13.42
N ASN A 232 25.71 19.25 -14.27
CA ASN A 232 24.66 18.88 -15.21
C ASN A 232 24.16 17.44 -15.02
N THR A 233 24.86 16.63 -14.22
CA THR A 233 24.56 15.22 -14.03
C THR A 233 24.44 14.93 -12.56
N LYS A 234 23.33 14.29 -12.17
CA LYS A 234 23.09 13.77 -10.85
C LYS A 234 22.91 12.26 -10.98
N VAL A 235 23.53 11.48 -10.10
CA VAL A 235 23.36 10.03 -10.02
C VAL A 235 23.04 9.67 -8.58
N LYS A 236 22.04 8.86 -8.36
CA LYS A 236 21.66 8.36 -7.04
C LYS A 236 21.52 6.85 -7.10
N PHE A 237 22.30 6.16 -6.28
CA PHE A 237 22.07 4.76 -5.96
C PHE A 237 21.21 4.67 -4.70
N LEU A 238 20.22 3.82 -4.73
CA LEU A 238 19.32 3.53 -3.62
C LEU A 238 19.20 2.02 -3.47
N SER A 239 19.42 1.51 -2.26
CA SER A 239 19.15 0.13 -1.87
C SER A 239 18.34 0.14 -0.60
N PHE A 240 17.18 -0.51 -0.60
CA PHE A 240 16.29 -0.56 0.56
C PHE A 240 15.49 -1.87 0.59
N GLY A 241 15.04 -2.22 1.78
CA GLY A 241 14.27 -3.44 2.00
C GLY A 241 14.43 -3.93 3.43
N GLY A 242 14.19 -5.20 3.63
CA GLY A 242 14.29 -5.80 4.95
C GLY A 242 13.65 -7.15 5.04
N SER A 243 13.39 -7.59 6.27
CA SER A 243 12.67 -8.80 6.58
C SER A 243 11.42 -8.49 7.39
N ALA A 244 10.33 -9.14 7.03
CA ALA A 244 9.08 -9.14 7.76
C ALA A 244 8.79 -10.55 8.25
N LYS A 245 8.39 -10.67 9.53
CA LYS A 245 7.77 -11.86 10.08
C LYS A 245 6.50 -11.41 10.79
N THR A 246 5.35 -11.86 10.28
CA THR A 246 4.03 -11.54 10.83
C THR A 246 3.27 -12.82 11.14
N TYR A 247 2.56 -12.86 12.24
CA TYR A 247 1.64 -13.96 12.49
C TYR A 247 0.44 -13.86 11.54
N LEU A 248 -0.03 -14.99 11.02
CA LEU A 248 -1.12 -15.02 10.05
C LEU A 248 -2.46 -14.79 10.75
N THR A 249 -2.99 -13.56 10.67
CA THR A 249 -4.27 -13.15 11.29
C THR A 249 -5.40 -13.02 10.27
N TYR A 250 -5.21 -13.49 9.04
CA TYR A 250 -6.10 -13.30 7.90
C TYR A 250 -7.47 -13.98 7.99
N ASN A 251 -7.65 -14.95 8.90
CA ASN A 251 -8.94 -15.62 9.07
C ASN A 251 -10.06 -14.68 9.57
N GLY A 252 -9.68 -13.54 10.22
CA GLY A 252 -10.67 -12.71 10.88
C GLY A 252 -11.37 -13.42 12.04
N VAL A 253 -12.45 -12.84 12.55
CA VAL A 253 -13.27 -13.42 13.63
C VAL A 253 -14.75 -13.22 13.35
N SER A 254 -15.58 -14.24 13.55
CA SER A 254 -17.04 -14.12 13.40
C SER A 254 -17.65 -13.27 14.52
N ARG A 255 -18.81 -12.67 14.32
CA ARG A 255 -19.51 -11.93 15.40
C ARG A 255 -19.82 -12.84 16.58
N LYS A 256 -20.21 -14.08 16.33
CA LYS A 256 -20.49 -15.09 17.37
C LYS A 256 -19.26 -15.36 18.22
N ASP A 257 -18.09 -15.51 17.59
CA ASP A 257 -16.85 -15.78 18.33
C ASP A 257 -16.33 -14.52 19.04
N MET A 258 -16.54 -13.33 18.49
CA MET A 258 -16.25 -12.06 19.18
C MET A 258 -17.06 -11.91 20.47
N GLU A 259 -18.36 -12.26 20.44
CA GLU A 259 -19.24 -12.21 21.61
C GLU A 259 -18.82 -13.25 22.66
N ARG A 260 -18.38 -14.42 22.23
CA ARG A 260 -18.07 -15.56 23.08
C ARG A 260 -16.67 -15.52 23.67
N TYR A 261 -15.67 -15.30 22.82
CA TYR A 261 -14.24 -15.40 23.17
C TYR A 261 -13.56 -14.02 23.25
N GLY A 262 -14.27 -12.96 22.86
CA GLY A 262 -13.76 -11.59 22.85
C GLY A 262 -13.21 -11.14 21.50
N ARG A 263 -13.09 -9.82 21.33
CA ARG A 263 -12.69 -9.18 20.08
C ARG A 263 -11.26 -9.46 19.62
N ARG A 264 -10.43 -10.02 20.47
CA ARG A 264 -9.03 -10.34 20.17
C ARG A 264 -8.85 -11.76 19.64
N TYR A 265 -9.89 -12.58 19.77
CA TYR A 265 -9.84 -13.97 19.36
C TYR A 265 -9.67 -14.14 17.85
N HIS A 266 -8.91 -15.14 17.43
CA HIS A 266 -8.93 -15.74 16.10
C HIS A 266 -8.43 -17.18 16.18
N ASP A 267 -8.74 -17.99 15.17
CA ASP A 267 -8.50 -19.43 15.13
C ASP A 267 -7.26 -19.85 14.31
N SER A 268 -6.54 -18.90 13.70
CA SER A 268 -5.36 -19.22 12.87
C SER A 268 -4.32 -20.00 13.67
N GLY A 269 -3.88 -21.14 13.11
CA GLY A 269 -2.94 -22.05 13.76
C GLY A 269 -3.50 -22.87 14.92
N GLN A 270 -4.84 -22.87 15.13
CA GLN A 270 -5.51 -23.68 16.15
C GLN A 270 -5.43 -25.16 15.79
N TYR A 271 -5.22 -26.01 16.80
CA TYR A 271 -5.30 -27.46 16.69
C TYR A 271 -5.85 -28.10 17.96
N VAL A 272 -6.51 -29.26 17.80
CA VAL A 272 -7.12 -30.00 18.90
C VAL A 272 -6.07 -30.77 19.70
N THR A 273 -6.19 -30.76 21.05
CA THR A 273 -5.31 -31.50 21.92
C THR A 273 -6.06 -31.90 23.21
N SER A 274 -5.62 -32.95 23.91
CA SER A 274 -6.31 -33.47 25.09
C SER A 274 -6.27 -32.54 26.31
N ASP A 275 -5.32 -31.62 26.39
CA ASP A 275 -5.04 -30.78 27.55
C ASP A 275 -4.70 -29.33 27.19
N GLY A 276 -5.16 -28.86 25.99
CA GLY A 276 -4.95 -27.52 25.49
C GLY A 276 -5.41 -26.46 26.49
N PRO A 277 -4.69 -25.33 26.56
CA PRO A 277 -4.96 -24.26 27.52
C PRO A 277 -6.25 -23.48 27.22
N PHE A 278 -6.75 -23.55 26.00
CA PHE A 278 -7.98 -22.90 25.59
C PHE A 278 -9.08 -23.93 25.36
N VAL A 279 -10.28 -23.65 25.86
CA VAL A 279 -11.42 -24.56 25.77
C VAL A 279 -12.53 -23.92 24.98
N LEU A 280 -12.94 -24.57 23.88
CA LEU A 280 -14.06 -24.12 23.05
C LEU A 280 -15.40 -24.38 23.76
N GLU A 281 -16.49 -23.85 23.22
CA GLU A 281 -17.84 -23.94 23.79
C GLU A 281 -18.31 -25.37 23.97
N ASP A 282 -17.95 -26.26 23.05
CA ASP A 282 -18.33 -27.68 23.06
C ASP A 282 -17.47 -28.52 24.01
N GLY A 283 -16.54 -27.90 24.74
CA GLY A 283 -15.60 -28.53 25.63
C GLY A 283 -14.34 -29.05 24.98
N THR A 284 -14.14 -28.80 23.69
CA THR A 284 -12.92 -29.17 22.97
C THR A 284 -11.73 -28.34 23.47
N HIS A 285 -10.66 -29.05 23.88
CA HIS A 285 -9.40 -28.41 24.25
C HIS A 285 -8.56 -28.16 23.01
N VAL A 286 -8.05 -26.92 22.87
CA VAL A 286 -7.21 -26.50 21.73
C VAL A 286 -5.94 -25.82 22.20
N ASN A 287 -4.95 -25.89 21.35
CA ASN A 287 -3.73 -25.11 21.45
C ASN A 287 -3.48 -24.38 20.09
N TYR A 288 -2.45 -23.55 20.03
CA TYR A 288 -2.13 -22.76 18.85
C TYR A 288 -0.68 -22.94 18.47
N TYR A 289 -0.42 -23.05 17.16
CA TYR A 289 0.92 -23.14 16.62
C TYR A 289 1.58 -21.75 16.63
N ASP A 290 2.66 -21.61 17.43
CA ASP A 290 3.31 -20.31 17.64
C ASP A 290 3.99 -19.76 16.38
N ASP A 291 4.36 -20.61 15.43
CA ASP A 291 5.06 -20.21 14.20
C ASP A 291 4.13 -20.20 12.96
N GLN A 292 2.84 -19.94 13.16
CA GLN A 292 1.85 -19.70 12.10
C GLN A 292 2.11 -18.33 11.46
N THR A 293 3.12 -18.24 10.58
CA THR A 293 3.70 -16.96 10.19
C THR A 293 3.88 -16.80 8.68
N ASP A 294 3.75 -15.56 8.22
CA ASP A 294 4.31 -15.09 6.96
C ASP A 294 5.72 -14.57 7.21
N ASN A 295 6.66 -15.04 6.41
CA ASN A 295 8.05 -14.65 6.45
C ASN A 295 8.48 -14.16 5.09
N TYR A 296 8.87 -12.89 4.97
CA TYR A 296 9.27 -12.30 3.71
C TYR A 296 10.57 -11.50 3.84
N LEU A 297 11.41 -11.62 2.85
CA LEU A 297 12.66 -10.88 2.70
C LEU A 297 12.65 -10.18 1.34
N GLN A 298 12.85 -8.85 1.32
CA GLN A 298 12.88 -8.09 0.07
C GLN A 298 14.04 -7.11 0.03
N PHE A 299 14.69 -7.02 -1.14
CA PHE A 299 15.73 -6.04 -1.45
C PHE A 299 15.39 -5.33 -2.75
N ASN A 300 15.27 -4.02 -2.68
CA ASN A 300 15.00 -3.15 -3.82
C ASN A 300 16.24 -2.31 -4.11
N ASN A 301 16.70 -2.30 -5.35
CA ASN A 301 17.85 -1.53 -5.79
C ASN A 301 17.47 -0.63 -6.95
N GLN A 302 17.85 0.63 -6.90
CA GLN A 302 17.59 1.60 -7.95
C GLN A 302 18.85 2.41 -8.25
N LEU A 303 19.15 2.60 -9.53
CA LEU A 303 20.17 3.54 -10.00
C LEU A 303 19.47 4.62 -10.82
N VAL A 304 19.37 5.81 -10.23
CA VAL A 304 18.68 6.96 -10.82
C VAL A 304 19.71 7.89 -11.44
N LEU A 305 19.55 8.19 -12.71
CA LEU A 305 20.31 9.16 -13.48
C LEU A 305 19.40 10.33 -13.85
N ASN A 306 19.87 11.55 -13.57
CA ASN A 306 19.31 12.78 -14.07
C ASN A 306 20.41 13.56 -14.79
N HIS A 307 20.21 13.93 -16.06
CA HIS A 307 21.15 14.69 -16.86
C HIS A 307 20.47 15.84 -17.58
N ARG A 308 20.97 17.05 -17.36
CA ARG A 308 20.52 18.26 -18.04
C ARG A 308 21.47 18.58 -19.19
N PHE A 309 21.03 18.40 -20.44
CA PHE A 309 21.84 18.72 -21.61
C PHE A 309 21.98 20.25 -21.81
N ASN A 310 20.89 20.99 -21.56
CA ASN A 310 20.84 22.44 -21.65
C ASN A 310 19.59 22.98 -20.91
N SER A 311 19.24 24.26 -21.08
CA SER A 311 18.08 24.89 -20.43
C SER A 311 16.72 24.32 -20.85
N HIS A 312 16.66 23.57 -21.95
CA HIS A 312 15.42 23.04 -22.50
C HIS A 312 15.30 21.52 -22.37
N TRP A 313 16.40 20.79 -22.44
CA TRP A 313 16.41 19.32 -22.45
C TRP A 313 16.99 18.72 -21.19
N GLN A 314 16.24 17.81 -20.62
CA GLN A 314 16.63 16.97 -19.50
C GLN A 314 16.31 15.50 -19.82
N PHE A 315 17.13 14.60 -19.32
CA PHE A 315 16.94 13.16 -19.43
C PHE A 315 16.97 12.53 -18.04
N ASN A 316 16.02 11.66 -17.77
CA ASN A 316 15.91 10.89 -16.53
C ASN A 316 15.89 9.40 -16.89
N ALA A 317 16.61 8.58 -16.16
CA ALA A 317 16.55 7.13 -16.29
C ALA A 317 16.71 6.49 -14.92
N THR A 318 15.98 5.39 -14.69
CA THR A 318 16.10 4.57 -13.49
C THR A 318 16.23 3.11 -13.90
N LEU A 319 17.35 2.48 -13.58
CA LEU A 319 17.50 1.04 -13.60
C LEU A 319 17.09 0.50 -12.24
N PHE A 320 16.34 -0.60 -12.19
CA PHE A 320 15.91 -1.18 -10.94
C PHE A 320 15.97 -2.70 -10.96
N TYR A 321 16.15 -3.26 -9.76
CA TYR A 321 16.11 -4.69 -9.53
C TYR A 321 15.61 -4.98 -8.12
N THR A 322 14.59 -5.83 -8.02
CA THR A 322 14.02 -6.34 -6.78
C THR A 322 14.25 -7.84 -6.68
N TYR A 323 14.73 -8.27 -5.53
CA TYR A 323 14.80 -9.65 -5.11
C TYR A 323 13.86 -9.83 -3.92
N GLY A 324 13.02 -10.86 -3.96
CA GLY A 324 12.14 -11.25 -2.86
C GLY A 324 12.18 -12.75 -2.63
N TYR A 325 12.13 -13.16 -1.37
CA TYR A 325 11.93 -14.55 -0.97
C TYR A 325 11.00 -14.60 0.22
N GLY A 326 9.95 -15.40 0.13
CA GLY A 326 8.99 -15.55 1.22
C GLY A 326 8.39 -16.93 1.32
N TYR A 327 7.80 -17.17 2.49
CA TYR A 327 7.04 -18.38 2.72
C TYR A 327 6.03 -18.19 3.85
N TYR A 328 4.85 -18.78 3.67
CA TYR A 328 3.91 -19.02 4.75
C TYR A 328 4.31 -20.32 5.47
N ASN A 329 4.38 -20.28 6.79
CA ASN A 329 4.53 -21.44 7.65
C ASN A 329 3.18 -21.69 8.30
N GLN A 330 2.51 -22.79 7.95
CA GLN A 330 1.14 -23.05 8.33
C GLN A 330 0.99 -24.44 8.94
N TYR A 331 0.45 -24.51 10.16
CA TYR A 331 -0.10 -25.72 10.73
C TYR A 331 -1.51 -25.95 10.18
N LYS A 332 -1.82 -27.19 9.84
CA LYS A 332 -3.14 -27.64 9.42
C LYS A 332 -3.54 -28.81 10.30
N ASP A 333 -4.60 -28.61 11.07
CA ASP A 333 -5.23 -29.61 11.92
C ASP A 333 -6.04 -30.58 11.06
N ASP A 334 -5.93 -31.88 11.29
CA ASP A 334 -6.69 -32.97 10.64
C ASP A 334 -6.77 -32.85 9.10
N ALA A 335 -5.66 -32.51 8.46
CA ALA A 335 -5.62 -32.25 7.02
C ALA A 335 -5.80 -33.51 6.19
N TRP A 336 -6.58 -33.44 5.10
CA TRP A 336 -6.71 -34.52 4.13
C TRP A 336 -5.42 -34.70 3.34
N LEU A 337 -4.67 -35.80 3.60
CA LEU A 337 -3.36 -36.05 3.01
C LEU A 337 -3.43 -36.35 1.51
N ALA A 338 -4.57 -36.80 0.98
CA ALA A 338 -4.77 -36.97 -0.47
C ALA A 338 -4.58 -35.66 -1.25
N GLY A 339 -4.80 -34.47 -0.64
CA GLY A 339 -4.51 -33.17 -1.22
C GLY A 339 -3.01 -32.85 -1.37
N TYR A 340 -2.11 -33.66 -0.83
CA TYR A 340 -0.65 -33.49 -0.89
C TYR A 340 -0.05 -34.62 -1.72
N THR A 341 -0.09 -34.45 -3.05
CA THR A 341 0.19 -35.52 -4.03
C THR A 341 1.64 -36.04 -4.03
N ASN A 342 2.55 -35.37 -3.31
CA ASN A 342 3.93 -35.84 -3.08
C ASN A 342 4.05 -36.91 -1.99
N LEU A 343 2.98 -37.11 -1.19
CA LEU A 343 3.00 -38.11 -0.13
C LEU A 343 2.61 -39.50 -0.66
N ASN A 344 3.38 -40.50 -0.29
CA ASN A 344 3.03 -41.91 -0.51
C ASN A 344 2.62 -42.52 0.82
N THR A 345 1.34 -42.43 1.18
CA THR A 345 0.82 -42.89 2.46
C THR A 345 -0.58 -43.46 2.32
N THR A 346 -0.96 -44.34 3.26
CA THR A 346 -2.32 -44.84 3.43
C THR A 346 -3.10 -44.08 4.50
N ILE A 347 -2.44 -43.17 5.24
CA ILE A 347 -3.07 -42.30 6.22
C ILE A 347 -3.95 -41.31 5.43
N LYS A 348 -5.21 -41.19 5.86
CA LYS A 348 -6.18 -40.32 5.16
C LYS A 348 -6.11 -38.88 5.64
N GLN A 349 -6.00 -38.70 6.94
CA GLN A 349 -5.97 -37.39 7.60
C GLN A 349 -4.90 -37.41 8.69
N ALA A 350 -4.20 -36.32 8.85
CA ALA A 350 -3.22 -36.08 9.90
C ALA A 350 -2.93 -34.58 10.02
N ASP A 351 -2.42 -34.21 11.18
CA ASP A 351 -1.85 -32.89 11.37
C ASP A 351 -0.57 -32.73 10.56
N LEU A 352 -0.36 -31.55 10.03
CA LEU A 352 0.85 -31.26 9.25
C LEU A 352 1.30 -29.80 9.34
N ILE A 353 2.56 -29.58 9.03
CA ILE A 353 3.13 -28.24 8.82
C ILE A 353 3.55 -28.10 7.36
N ARG A 354 2.95 -27.14 6.67
CA ARG A 354 3.25 -26.84 5.27
C ARG A 354 3.91 -25.48 5.10
N HIS A 355 4.76 -25.38 4.09
CA HIS A 355 5.34 -24.12 3.63
C HIS A 355 4.88 -23.83 2.20
N LYS A 356 4.22 -22.69 1.99
CA LYS A 356 3.96 -22.14 0.65
C LYS A 356 5.04 -21.10 0.38
N LYS A 357 5.86 -21.31 -0.63
CA LYS A 357 7.09 -20.54 -0.88
C LYS A 357 7.01 -19.81 -2.21
N MET A 358 7.65 -18.65 -2.26
CA MET A 358 7.85 -17.90 -3.49
C MET A 358 9.23 -17.27 -3.54
N LEU A 359 9.77 -17.13 -4.77
CA LEU A 359 10.98 -16.39 -5.06
C LEU A 359 10.66 -15.33 -6.12
N THR A 360 11.05 -14.09 -5.91
CA THR A 360 10.76 -12.99 -6.83
C THR A 360 12.05 -12.40 -7.40
N HIS A 361 12.09 -12.29 -8.72
CA HIS A 361 13.04 -11.48 -9.46
C HIS A 361 12.29 -10.50 -10.35
N LEU A 362 12.44 -9.21 -10.08
CA LEU A 362 11.87 -8.14 -10.89
C LEU A 362 12.97 -7.17 -11.28
N GLY A 363 13.22 -6.99 -12.56
CA GLY A 363 14.21 -6.04 -13.04
C GLY A 363 13.68 -5.22 -14.21
N GLY A 364 14.19 -3.99 -14.35
CA GLY A 364 13.69 -3.15 -15.43
C GLY A 364 14.36 -1.79 -15.54
N VAL A 365 13.82 -0.99 -16.46
CA VAL A 365 14.25 0.36 -16.75
C VAL A 365 13.06 1.28 -16.99
N ASN A 366 13.12 2.48 -16.40
CA ASN A 366 12.26 3.61 -16.75
C ASN A 366 13.14 4.69 -17.34
N ALA A 367 12.72 5.31 -18.45
CA ALA A 367 13.48 6.40 -19.05
C ALA A 367 12.53 7.45 -19.63
N ALA A 368 12.89 8.74 -19.49
CA ALA A 368 12.13 9.83 -20.05
C ALA A 368 13.04 11.00 -20.46
N ALA A 369 12.73 11.61 -21.59
CA ALA A 369 13.31 12.86 -22.06
C ALA A 369 12.28 13.97 -21.94
N GLU A 370 12.65 15.05 -21.30
CA GLU A 370 11.81 16.23 -21.10
C GLU A 370 12.32 17.41 -21.95
N TYR A 371 11.43 18.01 -22.68
CA TYR A 371 11.66 19.28 -23.39
C TYR A 371 10.81 20.36 -22.75
N ARG A 372 11.44 21.40 -22.26
CA ARG A 372 10.77 22.49 -21.53
C ARG A 372 11.11 23.83 -22.11
N THR A 373 10.07 24.62 -22.39
CA THR A 373 10.15 26.02 -22.73
C THR A 373 9.34 26.86 -21.74
N SER A 374 9.20 28.19 -22.03
CA SER A 374 8.37 29.07 -21.20
C SER A 374 6.88 28.72 -21.24
N ASN A 375 6.39 28.05 -22.29
CA ASN A 375 4.97 27.79 -22.50
C ASN A 375 4.63 26.39 -22.94
N LEU A 376 5.63 25.50 -23.06
CA LEU A 376 5.41 24.12 -23.48
C LEU A 376 6.36 23.19 -22.73
N ASP A 377 5.80 22.18 -22.04
CA ASP A 377 6.50 21.06 -21.44
C ASP A 377 6.08 19.78 -22.17
N VAL A 378 7.05 19.06 -22.74
CA VAL A 378 6.81 17.78 -23.40
C VAL A 378 7.68 16.73 -22.75
N THR A 379 7.11 15.57 -22.46
CA THR A 379 7.82 14.42 -21.95
C THR A 379 7.56 13.23 -22.87
N PHE A 380 8.63 12.61 -23.34
CA PHE A 380 8.61 11.32 -24.03
C PHE A 380 9.28 10.29 -23.14
N GLY A 381 8.66 9.18 -22.93
CA GLY A 381 9.25 8.18 -22.06
C GLY A 381 8.69 6.78 -22.29
N GLY A 382 9.17 5.88 -21.46
CA GLY A 382 8.71 4.51 -21.44
C GLY A 382 9.35 3.73 -20.31
N SER A 383 8.84 2.56 -20.10
CA SER A 383 9.38 1.59 -19.15
C SER A 383 9.33 0.19 -19.72
N TYR A 384 10.19 -0.65 -19.20
CA TYR A 384 10.14 -2.08 -19.42
C TYR A 384 10.56 -2.79 -18.15
N SER A 385 9.81 -3.83 -17.77
CA SER A 385 10.15 -4.73 -16.69
C SER A 385 10.00 -6.19 -17.07
N TYR A 386 10.84 -7.00 -16.48
CA TYR A 386 10.80 -8.46 -16.53
C TYR A 386 10.65 -8.99 -15.11
N TYR A 387 9.63 -9.81 -14.90
CA TYR A 387 9.33 -10.48 -13.65
C TYR A 387 9.40 -11.99 -13.86
N ASN A 388 10.02 -12.67 -12.91
CA ASN A 388 10.02 -14.13 -12.81
C ASN A 388 9.81 -14.52 -11.35
N SER A 389 8.87 -15.44 -11.11
CA SER A 389 8.52 -15.88 -9.76
C SER A 389 8.10 -17.35 -9.75
N PRO A 390 9.01 -18.26 -9.40
CA PRO A 390 8.64 -19.64 -9.07
C PRO A 390 7.91 -19.67 -7.71
N HIS A 391 6.87 -20.50 -7.63
CA HIS A 391 6.08 -20.79 -6.45
C HIS A 391 6.05 -22.28 -6.20
N TRP A 392 6.24 -22.71 -4.95
CA TRP A 392 6.21 -24.13 -4.62
C TRP A 392 5.83 -24.39 -3.17
N GLY A 393 5.21 -25.55 -2.93
CA GLY A 393 4.88 -26.01 -1.59
C GLY A 393 5.75 -27.17 -1.12
N THR A 394 6.14 -27.14 0.17
CA THR A 394 6.82 -28.26 0.83
C THR A 394 6.17 -28.54 2.16
N LEU A 395 6.25 -29.79 2.63
CA LEU A 395 5.87 -30.17 3.97
C LEU A 395 7.13 -30.26 4.83
N SER A 396 7.06 -29.79 6.08
CA SER A 396 8.15 -29.92 7.06
C SER A 396 7.88 -31.03 8.08
N TRP A 397 6.61 -31.33 8.32
CA TRP A 397 6.18 -32.36 9.26
C TRP A 397 4.77 -32.86 8.90
N VAL A 398 4.53 -34.12 9.13
CA VAL A 398 3.20 -34.80 9.07
C VAL A 398 3.13 -35.78 10.22
N ASP A 399 2.07 -35.73 11.00
CA ASP A 399 1.88 -36.66 12.12
C ASP A 399 1.79 -38.11 11.64
N GLY A 400 2.42 -39.02 12.35
CA GLY A 400 2.48 -40.44 11.99
C GLY A 400 3.42 -40.79 10.82
N MET A 401 4.18 -39.82 10.26
CA MET A 401 5.15 -40.05 9.19
C MET A 401 6.56 -39.68 9.62
N ASP A 402 7.55 -40.45 9.16
CA ASP A 402 8.95 -40.08 9.36
C ASP A 402 9.36 -38.89 8.43
N SER A 403 10.37 -38.13 8.85
CA SER A 403 10.82 -36.92 8.14
C SER A 403 11.39 -37.22 6.73
N ALA A 404 11.86 -38.46 6.48
CA ALA A 404 12.36 -38.85 5.17
C ALA A 404 11.22 -39.10 4.16
N SER A 405 10.02 -39.41 4.67
CA SER A 405 8.82 -39.65 3.85
C SER A 405 8.05 -38.37 3.50
N VAL A 406 8.38 -37.23 4.13
CA VAL A 406 7.66 -35.93 3.99
C VAL A 406 8.30 -35.04 2.91
N GLY A 407 9.38 -35.45 2.25
CA GLY A 407 10.12 -34.67 1.28
C GLY A 407 9.40 -34.42 -0.05
N GLY A 408 9.92 -33.44 -0.81
CA GLY A 408 9.43 -33.10 -2.14
C GLY A 408 8.49 -31.91 -2.16
N LYS A 409 8.13 -31.48 -3.37
CA LYS A 409 7.15 -30.42 -3.62
C LYS A 409 5.78 -31.03 -3.83
N TRP A 410 4.76 -30.50 -3.20
CA TRP A 410 3.37 -30.92 -3.44
C TRP A 410 2.67 -30.09 -4.52
N TYR A 411 3.16 -28.88 -4.79
CA TYR A 411 2.89 -28.12 -5.99
C TYR A 411 4.14 -27.36 -6.43
N ASP A 412 4.20 -27.01 -7.72
CA ASP A 412 5.33 -26.30 -8.32
C ASP A 412 4.87 -25.56 -9.57
N ASN A 413 5.08 -24.27 -9.62
CA ASN A 413 4.78 -23.48 -10.82
C ASN A 413 5.74 -22.32 -10.98
N ASP A 414 5.84 -21.85 -12.22
CA ASP A 414 6.61 -20.68 -12.60
C ASP A 414 5.72 -19.64 -13.24
N VAL A 415 6.10 -18.37 -13.01
CA VAL A 415 5.45 -17.21 -13.60
C VAL A 415 6.49 -16.33 -14.26
N ILE A 416 6.18 -15.86 -15.48
CA ILE A 416 6.93 -14.81 -16.18
C ILE A 416 5.97 -13.72 -16.62
N LYS A 417 6.36 -12.47 -16.37
CA LYS A 417 5.63 -11.29 -16.87
C LYS A 417 6.58 -10.31 -17.53
N HIS A 418 6.21 -9.90 -18.74
CA HIS A 418 6.79 -8.78 -19.45
C HIS A 418 5.81 -7.62 -19.40
N ASP A 419 6.24 -6.45 -18.97
CA ASP A 419 5.41 -5.25 -18.94
C ASP A 419 6.21 -4.09 -19.51
N GLY A 420 5.75 -3.54 -20.62
CA GLY A 420 6.42 -2.46 -21.32
C GLY A 420 5.45 -1.39 -21.76
N ASN A 421 5.86 -0.13 -21.67
CA ASN A 421 5.08 0.97 -22.21
C ASN A 421 5.95 2.05 -22.86
N ILE A 422 5.34 2.79 -23.74
CA ILE A 422 5.85 4.06 -24.27
C ILE A 422 4.76 5.11 -24.11
N PHE A 423 5.16 6.34 -23.83
CA PHE A 423 4.21 7.44 -23.67
C PHE A 423 4.76 8.77 -24.21
N ALA A 424 3.82 9.65 -24.54
CA ALA A 424 4.08 11.04 -24.84
C ALA A 424 3.08 11.91 -24.11
N ARG A 425 3.58 12.91 -23.39
CA ARG A 425 2.79 13.86 -22.60
C ARG A 425 3.18 15.27 -22.97
N ALA A 426 2.20 16.15 -23.11
CA ALA A 426 2.41 17.57 -23.37
C ALA A 426 1.53 18.41 -22.43
N ASP A 427 2.10 19.48 -21.88
CA ASP A 427 1.41 20.53 -21.13
C ASP A 427 1.73 21.87 -21.81
N TRP A 428 0.75 22.46 -22.44
CA TRP A 428 0.88 23.70 -23.21
C TRP A 428 0.14 24.83 -22.51
N THR A 429 0.88 25.85 -22.09
CA THR A 429 0.30 27.11 -21.63
C THR A 429 -0.17 27.94 -22.88
N ALA A 430 -1.41 27.71 -23.29
CA ALA A 430 -1.99 28.29 -24.49
C ALA A 430 -2.24 29.80 -24.36
N VAL A 431 -2.54 30.26 -23.15
CA VAL A 431 -2.73 31.69 -22.83
C VAL A 431 -1.97 32.00 -21.54
N ARG A 432 -1.16 33.04 -21.59
CA ARG A 432 -0.55 33.66 -20.42
C ARG A 432 -0.88 35.14 -20.43
N GLY A 433 -1.86 35.53 -19.64
CA GLY A 433 -2.35 36.93 -19.55
C GLY A 433 -1.70 37.67 -18.39
N LEU A 434 -2.05 38.97 -18.27
CA LEU A 434 -1.72 39.79 -17.12
C LEU A 434 -2.45 39.26 -15.88
N MET A 435 -1.84 39.42 -14.68
CA MET A 435 -2.42 39.04 -13.39
C MET A 435 -2.67 37.52 -13.19
N ASP A 436 -1.65 36.68 -13.46
CA ASP A 436 -1.72 35.22 -13.23
C ASP A 436 -2.90 34.53 -13.94
N ASN A 437 -3.21 34.95 -15.14
CA ASN A 437 -4.28 34.38 -15.95
C ASN A 437 -3.66 33.40 -16.95
N GLU A 438 -3.80 32.09 -16.70
CA GLU A 438 -3.18 31.05 -17.52
C GLU A 438 -4.22 30.00 -17.94
N LEU A 439 -4.17 29.61 -19.21
CA LEU A 439 -4.90 28.48 -19.76
C LEU A 439 -3.90 27.39 -20.16
N HIS A 440 -4.01 26.23 -19.55
CA HIS A 440 -3.20 25.05 -19.86
C HIS A 440 -4.05 24.03 -20.62
N ILE A 441 -3.47 23.47 -21.68
CA ILE A 441 -4.02 22.35 -22.43
C ILE A 441 -3.08 21.17 -22.25
N PHE A 442 -3.62 20.08 -21.78
CA PHE A 442 -2.90 18.87 -21.44
C PHE A 442 -3.31 17.72 -22.34
N GLY A 443 -2.32 16.98 -22.83
CA GLY A 443 -2.52 15.71 -23.55
C GLY A 443 -1.50 14.68 -23.09
N ASP A 444 -1.93 13.43 -22.95
CA ASP A 444 -1.10 12.31 -22.55
C ASP A 444 -1.60 11.05 -23.26
N VAL A 445 -0.70 10.32 -23.90
CA VAL A 445 -1.01 9.07 -24.59
C VAL A 445 0.02 8.02 -24.18
N GLN A 446 -0.47 6.83 -23.87
CA GLN A 446 0.36 5.68 -23.53
C GLN A 446 -0.08 4.46 -24.33
N TYR A 447 0.89 3.74 -24.87
CA TYR A 447 0.71 2.38 -25.34
C TYR A 447 1.43 1.44 -24.38
N ARG A 448 0.74 0.39 -23.91
CA ARG A 448 1.27 -0.61 -22.97
C ARG A 448 1.06 -2.02 -23.52
N TYR A 449 2.12 -2.81 -23.48
CA TYR A 449 2.13 -4.24 -23.76
C TYR A 449 2.35 -5.02 -22.46
N VAL A 450 1.57 -6.07 -22.25
CA VAL A 450 1.75 -7.02 -21.15
C VAL A 450 1.72 -8.43 -21.72
N GLY A 451 2.78 -9.20 -21.51
CA GLY A 451 2.82 -10.64 -21.74
C GLY A 451 2.89 -11.37 -20.41
N TYR A 452 1.94 -12.24 -20.12
CA TYR A 452 1.83 -12.99 -18.87
C TYR A 452 1.75 -14.47 -19.13
N LYS A 453 2.68 -15.24 -18.55
CA LYS A 453 2.72 -16.71 -18.63
C LYS A 453 2.88 -17.30 -17.25
N ALA A 454 2.03 -18.31 -16.95
CA ALA A 454 2.18 -19.12 -15.75
C ALA A 454 1.90 -20.59 -16.09
N TRP A 455 2.73 -21.49 -15.59
CA TRP A 455 2.63 -22.92 -15.90
C TRP A 455 3.08 -23.77 -14.71
N GLY A 456 2.57 -25.01 -14.67
CA GLY A 456 2.86 -25.97 -13.61
C GLY A 456 1.61 -26.38 -12.85
N THR A 457 1.69 -26.49 -11.53
CA THR A 457 0.56 -26.83 -10.66
C THR A 457 0.37 -25.78 -9.56
N ASN A 458 -0.89 -25.48 -9.24
CA ASN A 458 -1.24 -24.60 -8.12
C ASN A 458 -1.38 -25.40 -6.82
N ASP A 459 -1.48 -24.72 -5.71
CA ASP A 459 -1.64 -25.29 -4.36
C ASP A 459 -3.05 -25.82 -4.05
N ASN A 460 -3.99 -25.65 -4.99
CA ASN A 460 -5.33 -26.20 -4.89
C ASN A 460 -5.39 -27.65 -5.36
N SER A 461 -6.03 -28.52 -4.59
CA SER A 461 -6.31 -29.91 -4.98
C SER A 461 -7.69 -30.04 -5.62
N ILE A 462 -7.75 -30.72 -6.75
CA ILE A 462 -8.99 -31.05 -7.47
C ILE A 462 -9.35 -32.50 -7.20
N TRP A 463 -10.57 -32.73 -6.75
CA TRP A 463 -11.14 -34.05 -6.46
C TRP A 463 -11.98 -34.49 -7.68
N GLY A 464 -11.47 -35.44 -8.45
CA GLY A 464 -12.13 -35.97 -9.64
C GLY A 464 -12.40 -37.46 -9.52
N ASP A 465 -13.09 -38.04 -10.52
CA ASP A 465 -13.44 -39.46 -10.58
C ASP A 465 -12.21 -40.37 -10.61
N GLU A 466 -11.08 -39.89 -11.12
CA GLU A 466 -9.81 -40.63 -11.22
C GLU A 466 -8.88 -40.45 -10.02
N GLY A 467 -9.30 -39.69 -9.00
CA GLY A 467 -8.53 -39.39 -7.80
C GLY A 467 -8.31 -37.91 -7.56
N VAL A 468 -7.34 -37.60 -6.69
CA VAL A 468 -6.97 -36.23 -6.33
C VAL A 468 -5.71 -35.81 -7.07
N TYR A 469 -5.73 -34.65 -7.70
CA TYR A 469 -4.57 -34.05 -8.38
C TYR A 469 -4.46 -32.56 -8.12
N MET A 470 -3.24 -32.02 -8.23
CA MET A 470 -3.03 -30.58 -8.09
C MET A 470 -3.56 -29.85 -9.30
N GLN A 471 -4.23 -28.70 -9.07
CA GLN A 471 -4.78 -27.87 -10.14
C GLN A 471 -3.69 -27.50 -11.16
N PRO A 472 -3.83 -27.85 -12.46
CA PRO A 472 -2.87 -27.42 -13.46
C PRO A 472 -3.02 -25.91 -13.74
N ILE A 473 -1.89 -25.24 -13.92
CA ILE A 473 -1.82 -23.86 -14.42
C ILE A 473 -1.26 -23.90 -15.85
N ASN A 474 -1.93 -23.23 -16.76
CA ASN A 474 -1.46 -23.01 -18.13
C ASN A 474 -2.07 -21.69 -18.65
N ILE A 475 -1.43 -20.59 -18.30
CA ILE A 475 -1.85 -19.23 -18.69
C ILE A 475 -0.79 -18.71 -19.67
N ASP A 476 -1.22 -18.20 -20.83
CA ASP A 476 -0.36 -17.57 -21.84
C ASP A 476 -1.15 -16.45 -22.52
N ASN A 477 -1.13 -15.27 -21.91
CA ASN A 477 -1.96 -14.14 -22.33
C ASN A 477 -1.11 -12.92 -22.68
N GLU A 478 -1.53 -12.24 -23.77
CA GLU A 478 -0.92 -10.99 -24.23
C GLU A 478 -1.98 -9.88 -24.29
N TYR A 479 -1.64 -8.73 -23.76
CA TYR A 479 -2.53 -7.56 -23.73
C TYR A 479 -1.84 -6.37 -24.39
N ASN A 480 -2.62 -5.62 -25.17
CA ASN A 480 -2.21 -4.39 -25.82
C ASN A 480 -3.20 -3.30 -25.46
N PHE A 481 -2.74 -2.31 -24.70
CA PHE A 481 -3.58 -1.26 -24.16
C PHE A 481 -3.20 0.10 -24.72
N PHE A 482 -4.22 0.90 -25.06
CA PHE A 482 -4.05 2.29 -25.45
C PHE A 482 -4.79 3.18 -24.44
N ASN A 483 -4.04 4.02 -23.73
CA ASN A 483 -4.51 4.81 -22.61
C ASN A 483 -4.34 6.31 -22.90
N PRO A 484 -5.28 6.95 -23.62
CA PRO A 484 -5.25 8.39 -23.86
C PRO A 484 -5.84 9.16 -22.67
N ARG A 485 -5.31 10.36 -22.45
CA ARG A 485 -5.85 11.36 -21.53
C ARG A 485 -5.76 12.73 -22.14
N ALA A 486 -6.76 13.57 -21.91
CA ALA A 486 -6.75 14.96 -22.27
C ALA A 486 -7.42 15.80 -21.18
N GLY A 487 -7.03 17.05 -21.06
CA GLY A 487 -7.65 17.95 -20.11
C GLY A 487 -7.25 19.40 -20.32
N ILE A 488 -7.95 20.26 -19.62
CA ILE A 488 -7.71 21.69 -19.58
C ILE A 488 -7.67 22.18 -18.14
N SER A 489 -6.81 23.14 -17.85
CA SER A 489 -6.75 23.81 -16.56
C SER A 489 -6.72 25.32 -16.78
N TYR A 490 -7.59 26.06 -16.11
CA TYR A 490 -7.65 27.50 -16.16
C TYR A 490 -7.36 28.07 -14.77
N ILE A 491 -6.28 28.84 -14.69
CA ILE A 491 -5.85 29.52 -13.47
C ILE A 491 -6.12 31.00 -13.62
N HIS A 492 -6.86 31.59 -12.68
CA HIS A 492 -7.11 33.01 -12.61
C HIS A 492 -6.95 33.51 -11.17
N HIS A 493 -5.87 34.20 -10.88
CA HIS A 493 -5.49 34.65 -9.55
C HIS A 493 -5.44 33.46 -8.53
N ARG A 494 -6.46 33.37 -7.70
CA ARG A 494 -6.60 32.37 -6.61
C ARG A 494 -7.44 31.17 -7.00
N HIS A 495 -7.99 31.19 -8.19
CA HIS A 495 -8.90 30.17 -8.71
C HIS A 495 -8.17 29.24 -9.67
N ASN A 496 -8.37 27.97 -9.52
CA ASN A 496 -7.96 26.94 -10.47
C ASN A 496 -9.17 26.06 -10.78
N ILE A 497 -9.54 25.98 -12.06
CA ILE A 497 -10.61 25.10 -12.54
C ILE A 497 -9.97 24.17 -13.54
N PHE A 498 -10.25 22.88 -13.45
CA PHE A 498 -9.80 21.92 -14.44
C PHE A 498 -10.91 20.95 -14.85
N ALA A 499 -10.81 20.43 -16.07
CA ALA A 499 -11.59 19.31 -16.54
C ALA A 499 -10.68 18.34 -17.29
N SER A 500 -10.90 17.04 -17.11
CA SER A 500 -10.15 15.99 -17.82
C SER A 500 -11.01 14.78 -18.13
N ALA A 501 -10.57 14.04 -19.16
CA ALA A 501 -11.06 12.72 -19.50
C ALA A 501 -9.88 11.80 -19.76
N ALA A 502 -9.98 10.55 -19.27
CA ALA A 502 -8.94 9.53 -19.39
C ALA A 502 -9.53 8.16 -19.70
N VAL A 503 -8.77 7.34 -20.40
CA VAL A 503 -9.03 5.91 -20.57
C VAL A 503 -7.86 5.16 -19.95
N ALA A 504 -8.16 4.13 -19.17
CA ALA A 504 -7.18 3.23 -18.59
C ALA A 504 -7.62 1.77 -18.74
N HIS A 505 -6.66 0.87 -18.86
CA HIS A 505 -6.89 -0.57 -18.95
C HIS A 505 -6.03 -1.31 -17.93
N ARG A 506 -6.51 -2.48 -17.50
CA ARG A 506 -5.82 -3.35 -16.57
C ARG A 506 -6.08 -4.81 -16.93
N GLU A 507 -5.03 -5.62 -16.92
CA GLU A 507 -5.11 -7.08 -17.04
C GLU A 507 -5.59 -7.71 -15.72
N PRO A 508 -6.16 -8.93 -15.73
CA PRO A 508 -6.47 -9.71 -14.54
C PRO A 508 -5.21 -10.09 -13.75
N THR A 509 -5.37 -10.34 -12.46
CA THR A 509 -4.33 -10.88 -11.57
C THR A 509 -4.21 -12.39 -11.73
N ARG A 510 -3.16 -13.00 -11.16
CA ARG A 510 -3.03 -14.45 -11.09
C ARG A 510 -4.24 -15.11 -10.42
N ALA A 511 -4.68 -14.61 -9.26
CA ALA A 511 -5.81 -15.16 -8.53
C ALA A 511 -7.11 -15.14 -9.34
N ASP A 512 -7.31 -14.12 -10.18
CA ASP A 512 -8.48 -14.05 -11.07
C ASP A 512 -8.54 -15.24 -12.05
N PHE A 513 -7.39 -15.82 -12.43
CA PHE A 513 -7.32 -17.02 -13.26
C PHE A 513 -7.37 -18.32 -12.45
N THR A 514 -6.56 -18.42 -11.39
CA THR A 514 -6.34 -19.69 -10.67
C THR A 514 -7.46 -20.05 -9.72
N ASP A 515 -8.14 -19.06 -9.11
CA ASP A 515 -9.09 -19.30 -8.03
C ASP A 515 -10.57 -19.18 -8.46
N ARG A 516 -10.80 -18.86 -9.74
CA ARG A 516 -12.16 -18.71 -10.30
C ARG A 516 -13.01 -19.97 -10.15
N TYR A 517 -12.44 -21.16 -10.24
CA TYR A 517 -13.15 -22.43 -10.09
C TYR A 517 -13.83 -22.58 -8.71
N MET A 518 -13.35 -21.87 -7.69
CA MET A 518 -13.89 -21.95 -6.33
C MET A 518 -15.33 -21.43 -6.24
N PHE A 519 -15.68 -20.45 -7.07
CA PHE A 519 -16.99 -19.79 -6.98
C PHE A 519 -17.78 -19.75 -8.28
N SER A 520 -17.16 -19.79 -9.45
CA SER A 520 -17.86 -19.72 -10.73
C SER A 520 -18.13 -21.10 -11.32
N ALA A 521 -19.30 -21.29 -11.94
CA ALA A 521 -19.61 -22.46 -12.75
C ALA A 521 -19.18 -22.28 -14.22
N ASP A 522 -18.76 -21.07 -14.60
CA ASP A 522 -18.35 -20.71 -15.95
C ASP A 522 -16.83 -20.82 -16.07
N ASP A 523 -16.34 -21.59 -17.05
CA ASP A 523 -14.92 -21.75 -17.37
C ASP A 523 -14.36 -20.61 -18.24
N THR A 524 -15.12 -19.53 -18.45
CA THR A 524 -14.62 -18.38 -19.22
C THR A 524 -13.46 -17.69 -18.51
N GLU A 525 -12.42 -17.40 -19.29
CA GLU A 525 -11.26 -16.65 -18.75
C GLU A 525 -11.65 -15.25 -18.29
N PRO A 526 -10.99 -14.72 -17.23
CA PRO A 526 -11.21 -13.37 -16.75
C PRO A 526 -10.81 -12.36 -17.85
N LYS A 527 -11.63 -11.32 -18.01
CA LYS A 527 -11.45 -10.28 -19.03
C LYS A 527 -10.70 -9.09 -18.46
N PRO A 528 -9.86 -8.42 -19.27
CA PRO A 528 -9.25 -7.18 -18.86
C PRO A 528 -10.31 -6.08 -18.62
N GLU A 529 -10.02 -5.25 -17.64
CA GLU A 529 -10.86 -4.12 -17.25
C GLU A 529 -10.56 -2.90 -18.11
N ARG A 530 -11.59 -2.10 -18.41
CA ARG A 530 -11.46 -0.76 -19.00
C ARG A 530 -12.19 0.27 -18.17
N LEU A 531 -11.51 1.35 -17.85
CA LEU A 531 -12.03 2.53 -17.17
C LEU A 531 -12.06 3.71 -18.15
N ILE A 532 -13.17 4.46 -18.13
CA ILE A 532 -13.27 5.81 -18.70
C ILE A 532 -13.56 6.76 -17.53
N ASP A 533 -12.66 7.69 -17.27
CA ASP A 533 -12.69 8.57 -16.11
C ASP A 533 -12.87 10.03 -16.54
N PHE A 534 -13.87 10.70 -15.98
CA PHE A 534 -14.16 12.11 -16.18
C PHE A 534 -14.00 12.86 -14.86
N GLU A 535 -13.24 13.93 -14.86
CA GLU A 535 -12.99 14.75 -13.68
C GLU A 535 -13.29 16.23 -13.96
N LEU A 536 -13.88 16.91 -12.97
CA LEU A 536 -14.07 18.35 -12.96
C LEU A 536 -13.72 18.90 -11.59
N GLY A 537 -12.64 19.66 -11.49
CA GLY A 537 -12.14 20.19 -10.24
C GLY A 537 -12.15 21.72 -10.19
N TYR A 538 -12.37 22.24 -9.00
CA TYR A 538 -12.21 23.65 -8.68
C TYR A 538 -11.46 23.81 -7.36
N THR A 539 -10.47 24.70 -7.33
CA THR A 539 -9.73 25.04 -6.12
C THR A 539 -9.60 26.55 -5.97
N TYR A 540 -9.96 27.07 -4.81
CA TYR A 540 -9.67 28.44 -4.39
C TYR A 540 -8.54 28.42 -3.37
N THR A 541 -7.45 29.18 -3.64
CA THR A 541 -6.28 29.26 -2.77
C THR A 541 -6.02 30.71 -2.36
N ALA A 542 -6.23 31.02 -1.09
CA ALA A 542 -5.89 32.29 -0.47
C ALA A 542 -4.83 32.07 0.63
N PRO A 543 -4.15 33.11 1.14
CA PRO A 543 -3.07 32.96 2.12
C PRO A 543 -3.45 32.22 3.42
N ARG A 544 -4.73 32.20 3.75
CA ARG A 544 -5.26 31.54 4.97
C ARG A 544 -6.31 30.48 4.72
N VAL A 545 -6.81 30.35 3.50
CA VAL A 545 -7.93 29.48 3.16
C VAL A 545 -7.66 28.78 1.84
N VAL A 546 -7.80 27.46 1.84
CA VAL A 546 -7.88 26.63 0.64
C VAL A 546 -9.21 25.92 0.67
N VAL A 547 -9.98 25.98 -0.41
CA VAL A 547 -11.22 25.23 -0.57
C VAL A 547 -11.17 24.56 -1.94
N GLY A 548 -11.53 23.29 -1.98
CA GLY A 548 -11.57 22.49 -3.21
C GLY A 548 -12.85 21.69 -3.32
N ILE A 549 -13.30 21.51 -4.53
CA ILE A 549 -14.35 20.56 -4.91
C ILE A 549 -13.89 19.80 -6.13
N ASN A 550 -14.07 18.50 -6.12
CA ASN A 550 -13.83 17.64 -7.28
C ASN A 550 -15.06 16.77 -7.53
N LEU A 551 -15.53 16.76 -8.78
CA LEU A 551 -16.57 15.88 -9.27
C LEU A 551 -15.89 14.82 -10.13
N TYR A 552 -16.27 13.56 -9.94
CA TYR A 552 -15.73 12.46 -10.74
C TYR A 552 -16.84 11.53 -11.23
N TYR A 553 -16.62 10.94 -12.42
CA TYR A 553 -17.47 9.91 -12.99
C TYR A 553 -16.61 8.88 -13.70
N MET A 554 -16.46 7.72 -13.07
CA MET A 554 -15.63 6.60 -13.50
C MET A 554 -16.54 5.51 -14.04
N LEU A 555 -16.48 5.24 -15.33
CA LEU A 555 -17.26 4.22 -16.05
C LEU A 555 -16.40 3.01 -16.32
N TYR A 556 -16.83 1.84 -15.87
CA TYR A 556 -16.11 0.59 -16.02
C TYR A 556 -16.82 -0.35 -17.00
N HIS A 557 -16.00 -1.09 -17.75
CA HIS A 557 -16.42 -2.21 -18.57
C HIS A 557 -15.59 -3.41 -18.15
N ASN A 558 -16.24 -4.56 -17.97
CA ASN A 558 -15.64 -5.81 -17.49
C ASN A 558 -14.88 -5.60 -16.16
N GLN A 559 -15.40 -4.77 -15.25
CA GLN A 559 -14.75 -4.59 -13.96
C GLN A 559 -14.71 -5.93 -13.22
N LEU A 560 -13.55 -6.28 -12.68
CA LEU A 560 -13.40 -7.37 -11.71
C LEU A 560 -13.83 -6.83 -10.34
N VAL A 561 -14.92 -7.34 -9.81
CA VAL A 561 -15.47 -6.94 -8.50
C VAL A 561 -15.33 -8.08 -7.51
N ALA A 562 -15.00 -7.76 -6.26
CA ALA A 562 -14.88 -8.76 -5.22
C ALA A 562 -16.21 -9.47 -4.97
N THR A 563 -16.18 -10.80 -4.88
CA THR A 563 -17.34 -11.63 -4.59
C THR A 563 -17.70 -11.66 -3.10
N GLY A 564 -16.79 -11.20 -2.24
CA GLY A 564 -16.86 -11.34 -0.80
C GLY A 564 -16.06 -12.55 -0.28
N MET A 565 -15.75 -13.52 -1.13
CA MET A 565 -14.89 -14.64 -0.80
C MET A 565 -13.40 -14.27 -0.93
N VAL A 566 -12.56 -14.97 -0.20
CA VAL A 566 -11.10 -14.89 -0.27
C VAL A 566 -10.50 -16.30 -0.47
N ASN A 567 -9.28 -16.35 -1.00
CA ASN A 567 -8.53 -17.59 -1.08
C ASN A 567 -7.70 -17.86 0.21
N ASP A 568 -6.96 -18.95 0.24
CA ASP A 568 -6.07 -19.34 1.36
C ASP A 568 -4.92 -18.34 1.64
N GLY A 569 -4.71 -17.35 0.78
CA GLY A 569 -3.70 -16.30 0.90
C GLY A 569 -4.28 -14.90 1.17
N ASP A 570 -5.59 -14.82 1.51
CA ASP A 570 -6.35 -13.59 1.77
C ASP A 570 -6.57 -12.69 0.53
N ASP A 571 -6.26 -13.17 -0.68
CA ASP A 571 -6.59 -12.44 -1.89
C ASP A 571 -8.09 -12.53 -2.19
N ALA A 572 -8.71 -11.38 -2.48
CA ALA A 572 -10.13 -11.33 -2.84
C ALA A 572 -10.40 -12.06 -4.16
N LEU A 573 -11.38 -12.94 -4.16
CA LEU A 573 -11.87 -13.61 -5.35
C LEU A 573 -12.79 -12.66 -6.11
N ASN A 574 -12.50 -12.43 -7.39
CA ASN A 574 -13.22 -11.47 -8.22
C ASN A 574 -13.96 -12.12 -9.37
N THR A 575 -15.06 -11.49 -9.78
CA THR A 575 -15.80 -11.81 -11.02
C THR A 575 -15.94 -10.56 -11.90
N ASN A 576 -15.93 -10.77 -13.24
CA ASN A 576 -16.18 -9.67 -14.16
C ASN A 576 -17.67 -9.29 -14.18
N VAL A 577 -17.93 -7.99 -14.05
CA VAL A 577 -19.27 -7.42 -14.31
C VAL A 577 -19.24 -6.59 -15.58
N ALA A 578 -20.27 -6.71 -16.42
CA ALA A 578 -20.27 -6.10 -17.74
C ALA A 578 -20.15 -4.57 -17.69
N ARG A 579 -20.88 -3.93 -16.77
CA ARG A 579 -20.91 -2.47 -16.60
C ARG A 579 -21.04 -2.10 -15.13
N SER A 580 -20.26 -1.15 -14.71
CA SER A 580 -20.35 -0.53 -13.39
C SER A 580 -19.90 0.93 -13.46
N TYR A 581 -20.21 1.69 -12.42
CA TYR A 581 -19.73 3.05 -12.32
C TYR A 581 -19.45 3.45 -10.87
N ARG A 582 -18.52 4.40 -10.71
CA ARG A 582 -18.29 5.15 -9.48
C ARG A 582 -18.43 6.63 -9.80
N ARG A 583 -19.25 7.36 -9.06
CA ARG A 583 -19.39 8.80 -9.20
C ARG A 583 -19.48 9.46 -7.84
N GLY A 584 -19.00 10.67 -7.74
CA GLY A 584 -19.05 11.35 -6.46
C GLY A 584 -18.58 12.78 -6.50
N VAL A 585 -18.67 13.38 -5.31
CA VAL A 585 -18.22 14.72 -4.98
C VAL A 585 -17.22 14.62 -3.83
N GLU A 586 -16.04 15.16 -4.03
CA GLU A 586 -15.01 15.31 -3.01
C GLU A 586 -14.90 16.78 -2.62
N LEU A 587 -15.07 17.08 -1.35
CA LEU A 587 -14.98 18.41 -0.78
C LEU A 587 -13.73 18.50 0.09
N MET A 588 -12.99 19.59 0.00
CA MET A 588 -11.79 19.85 0.81
C MET A 588 -11.82 21.30 1.29
N ALA A 589 -11.45 21.51 2.54
CA ALA A 589 -11.26 22.84 3.09
C ALA A 589 -10.09 22.83 4.07
N SER A 590 -9.25 23.86 4.01
CA SER A 590 -8.22 24.11 5.02
C SER A 590 -8.21 25.60 5.35
N TRP A 591 -8.26 25.92 6.63
CA TRP A 591 -8.31 27.29 7.12
C TRP A 591 -7.29 27.51 8.24
N ARG A 592 -6.29 28.37 7.97
CA ARG A 592 -5.37 28.87 8.99
C ARG A 592 -6.07 29.95 9.81
N VAL A 593 -6.77 29.51 10.87
CA VAL A 593 -7.54 30.39 11.78
C VAL A 593 -6.62 31.42 12.44
N ALA A 594 -5.46 30.93 12.91
CA ALA A 594 -4.42 31.72 13.54
C ALA A 594 -3.03 31.19 13.12
N LYS A 595 -1.95 31.88 13.48
CA LYS A 595 -0.58 31.39 13.21
C LYS A 595 -0.28 30.04 13.87
N TRP A 596 -1.03 29.71 14.92
CA TRP A 596 -0.85 28.51 15.74
C TRP A 596 -1.95 27.46 15.55
N LEU A 597 -2.98 27.71 14.70
CA LEU A 597 -4.08 26.78 14.48
C LEU A 597 -4.48 26.72 13.00
N THR A 598 -4.44 25.54 12.42
CA THR A 598 -5.02 25.21 11.13
C THR A 598 -6.12 24.17 11.30
N LEU A 599 -7.29 24.43 10.77
CA LEU A 599 -8.40 23.47 10.69
C LEU A 599 -8.51 22.99 9.25
N SER A 600 -8.64 21.69 9.08
CA SER A 600 -8.84 21.08 7.76
C SER A 600 -9.97 20.06 7.83
N ALA A 601 -10.71 19.96 6.74
CA ALA A 601 -11.80 18.99 6.60
C ALA A 601 -11.84 18.46 5.18
N ASN A 602 -12.21 17.20 5.03
CA ASN A 602 -12.60 16.65 3.75
C ASN A 602 -13.89 15.80 3.89
N ALA A 603 -14.63 15.67 2.81
CA ALA A 603 -15.79 14.81 2.73
C ALA A 603 -15.93 14.24 1.32
N THR A 604 -16.31 12.99 1.21
CA THR A 604 -16.63 12.31 -0.04
C THR A 604 -18.04 11.78 0.04
N LEU A 605 -18.86 12.18 -0.93
CA LEU A 605 -20.19 11.64 -1.17
C LEU A 605 -20.16 10.88 -2.49
N SER A 606 -20.43 9.58 -2.48
CA SER A 606 -20.28 8.74 -3.66
C SER A 606 -21.43 7.78 -3.88
N GLN A 607 -21.61 7.40 -5.12
CA GLN A 607 -22.47 6.30 -5.55
C GLN A 607 -21.65 5.36 -6.42
N ASN A 608 -21.61 4.08 -6.03
CA ASN A 608 -20.81 3.05 -6.67
C ASN A 608 -21.73 1.88 -6.98
N LYS A 609 -22.05 1.63 -8.25
CA LYS A 609 -23.06 0.66 -8.65
C LYS A 609 -22.59 -0.24 -9.79
N ILE A 610 -22.95 -1.51 -9.70
CA ILE A 610 -22.97 -2.46 -10.82
C ILE A 610 -24.35 -2.34 -11.47
N GLN A 611 -24.39 -2.26 -12.79
CA GLN A 611 -25.65 -2.21 -13.55
C GLN A 611 -26.08 -3.62 -13.94
N ASP A 612 -27.36 -3.94 -13.72
CA ASP A 612 -27.95 -5.24 -14.08
C ASP A 612 -27.13 -6.42 -13.52
N TYR A 613 -26.78 -6.37 -12.23
CA TYR A 613 -25.94 -7.39 -11.58
C TYR A 613 -26.62 -8.76 -11.60
N VAL A 614 -25.91 -9.75 -12.16
CA VAL A 614 -26.30 -11.16 -12.09
C VAL A 614 -25.39 -11.84 -11.07
N ASP A 615 -25.98 -12.53 -10.09
CA ASP A 615 -25.23 -13.25 -9.09
C ASP A 615 -24.67 -14.56 -9.68
N GLU A 616 -23.33 -14.61 -9.86
CA GLU A 616 -22.61 -15.75 -10.45
C GLU A 616 -21.99 -16.69 -9.41
N LEU A 617 -22.20 -16.44 -8.10
CA LEU A 617 -21.61 -17.25 -7.04
C LEU A 617 -22.30 -18.61 -6.95
N LYS A 618 -21.55 -19.71 -7.14
CA LYS A 618 -22.04 -21.06 -6.86
C LYS A 618 -22.59 -21.12 -5.43
N ASN A 619 -23.66 -21.85 -5.28
CA ASN A 619 -24.35 -22.04 -3.99
C ASN A 619 -24.93 -20.77 -3.37
N SER A 620 -24.85 -19.60 -4.01
CA SER A 620 -25.57 -18.43 -3.54
C SER A 620 -27.09 -18.64 -3.59
N PRO A 621 -27.85 -18.12 -2.61
CA PRO A 621 -29.32 -18.14 -2.65
C PRO A 621 -29.94 -17.48 -3.89
N THR A 622 -29.19 -16.57 -4.50
CA THR A 622 -29.62 -15.77 -5.66
C THR A 622 -28.85 -16.10 -6.94
N TYR A 623 -28.15 -17.25 -6.98
CA TYR A 623 -27.36 -17.68 -8.14
C TYR A 623 -28.17 -17.59 -9.45
N GLY A 624 -27.59 -16.95 -10.47
CA GLY A 624 -28.18 -16.74 -11.79
C GLY A 624 -29.29 -15.71 -11.87
N GLN A 625 -29.69 -15.06 -10.76
CA GLN A 625 -30.72 -14.03 -10.76
C GLN A 625 -30.13 -12.65 -11.09
N ASN A 626 -30.84 -11.89 -11.90
CA ASN A 626 -30.58 -10.47 -12.09
C ASN A 626 -31.17 -9.68 -10.92
N LEU A 627 -30.32 -9.06 -10.11
CA LEU A 627 -30.69 -8.30 -8.91
C LEU A 627 -30.88 -6.80 -9.19
N GLY A 628 -30.71 -6.36 -10.46
CA GLY A 628 -30.73 -4.93 -10.84
C GLY A 628 -29.45 -4.20 -10.50
N ASP A 629 -29.56 -2.90 -10.22
CA ASP A 629 -28.41 -2.04 -9.91
C ASP A 629 -27.98 -2.21 -8.44
N MET A 630 -26.88 -2.93 -8.22
CA MET A 630 -26.37 -3.28 -6.89
C MET A 630 -25.14 -2.45 -6.50
N THR A 631 -24.95 -2.23 -5.21
CA THR A 631 -23.76 -1.50 -4.71
C THR A 631 -22.51 -2.39 -4.86
N ILE A 632 -21.44 -1.80 -5.40
CA ILE A 632 -20.15 -2.47 -5.46
C ILE A 632 -19.63 -2.69 -4.04
N SER A 633 -19.18 -3.89 -3.74
CA SER A 633 -18.60 -4.27 -2.45
C SER A 633 -17.50 -3.28 -1.99
N TYR A 634 -17.32 -3.15 -0.68
CA TYR A 634 -16.35 -2.27 -0.01
C TYR A 634 -16.36 -0.80 -0.46
N SER A 635 -17.52 -0.28 -0.84
CA SER A 635 -17.66 1.07 -1.38
C SER A 635 -18.64 1.90 -0.55
N PRO A 636 -18.17 2.57 0.53
CA PRO A 636 -19.03 3.41 1.36
C PRO A 636 -19.52 4.62 0.56
N SER A 637 -20.78 5.01 0.79
CA SER A 637 -21.38 6.17 0.11
C SER A 637 -20.96 7.51 0.72
N VAL A 638 -20.55 7.50 1.98
CA VAL A 638 -20.13 8.71 2.72
C VAL A 638 -18.86 8.42 3.51
N MET A 639 -17.90 9.29 3.40
CA MET A 639 -16.69 9.29 4.22
C MET A 639 -16.17 10.71 4.37
N GLY A 640 -15.37 10.95 5.41
CA GLY A 640 -14.75 12.26 5.62
C GLY A 640 -13.86 12.31 6.82
N SER A 641 -13.11 13.40 6.94
CA SER A 641 -12.24 13.64 8.08
C SER A 641 -12.22 15.11 8.51
N LEU A 642 -11.94 15.32 9.79
CA LEU A 642 -11.69 16.61 10.41
C LEU A 642 -10.32 16.58 11.07
N MET A 643 -9.52 17.62 10.83
CA MET A 643 -8.19 17.78 11.41
C MET A 643 -8.07 19.16 12.07
N ALA A 644 -7.44 19.20 13.25
CA ALA A 644 -7.00 20.42 13.88
C ALA A 644 -5.50 20.31 14.20
N ASP A 645 -4.73 21.16 13.56
CA ASP A 645 -3.27 21.21 13.69
C ASP A 645 -2.88 22.46 14.50
N PHE A 646 -2.31 22.22 15.67
CA PHE A 646 -1.96 23.24 16.64
C PHE A 646 -0.45 23.29 16.86
N HIS A 647 0.11 24.51 16.85
CA HIS A 647 1.53 24.79 17.06
C HIS A 647 1.75 26.03 17.90
N VAL A 648 2.42 25.90 19.06
CA VAL A 648 2.85 27.03 19.88
C VAL A 648 4.25 26.77 20.44
N GLY A 649 5.23 27.57 20.03
CA GLY A 649 6.62 27.35 20.43
C GLY A 649 7.14 25.99 19.99
N GLY A 650 7.60 25.18 20.93
CA GLY A 650 8.01 23.79 20.65
C GLY A 650 6.88 22.77 20.74
N PHE A 651 5.69 23.15 21.17
CA PHE A 651 4.55 22.24 21.33
C PHE A 651 3.73 22.14 20.04
N SER A 652 3.33 20.92 19.71
CA SER A 652 2.41 20.63 18.61
C SER A 652 1.33 19.63 19.05
N ALA A 653 0.14 19.73 18.45
CA ALA A 653 -0.92 18.76 18.63
C ALA A 653 -1.67 18.61 17.29
N LEU A 654 -1.86 17.37 16.83
CA LEU A 654 -2.66 17.03 15.66
C LEU A 654 -3.85 16.17 16.12
N TRP A 655 -5.04 16.76 16.06
CA TRP A 655 -6.30 16.04 16.21
C TRP A 655 -6.78 15.59 14.84
N HIS A 656 -7.15 14.33 14.70
CA HIS A 656 -7.71 13.77 13.48
C HIS A 656 -8.91 12.88 13.81
N THR A 657 -10.06 13.20 13.22
CA THR A 657 -11.28 12.38 13.33
C THR A 657 -11.65 11.93 11.92
N GLN A 658 -11.85 10.64 11.74
CA GLN A 658 -12.30 10.03 10.48
C GLN A 658 -13.64 9.34 10.65
N TYR A 659 -14.55 9.57 9.71
CA TYR A 659 -15.80 8.85 9.55
C TYR A 659 -15.79 8.03 8.28
N VAL A 660 -16.20 6.77 8.38
CA VAL A 660 -16.39 5.86 7.24
C VAL A 660 -17.78 5.28 7.34
N GLY A 661 -18.56 5.41 6.28
CA GLY A 661 -19.93 4.85 6.18
C GLY A 661 -19.93 3.33 6.03
N LYS A 662 -21.10 2.74 6.14
CA LYS A 662 -21.33 1.31 5.98
C LYS A 662 -20.80 0.78 4.65
N GLN A 663 -20.29 -0.46 4.65
CA GLN A 663 -19.77 -1.16 3.47
C GLN A 663 -20.33 -2.60 3.44
N TYR A 664 -20.69 -3.11 2.26
CA TYR A 664 -21.05 -4.51 2.08
C TYR A 664 -19.83 -5.32 1.63
N PHE A 665 -19.72 -6.58 2.01
CA PHE A 665 -18.67 -7.49 1.53
C PHE A 665 -18.97 -8.03 0.14
N THR A 666 -20.27 -8.23 -0.15
CA THR A 666 -20.81 -8.81 -1.38
C THR A 666 -21.58 -7.77 -2.19
N ASN A 667 -21.80 -8.05 -3.47
CA ASN A 667 -22.49 -7.13 -4.37
C ASN A 667 -24.04 -7.28 -4.34
N ASN A 668 -24.59 -8.09 -3.45
CA ASN A 668 -26.02 -8.33 -3.29
C ASN A 668 -26.65 -7.64 -2.07
N GLU A 669 -25.91 -6.72 -1.44
CA GLU A 669 -26.36 -5.84 -0.34
C GLU A 669 -26.95 -6.61 0.87
N ILE A 670 -26.38 -7.77 1.21
CA ILE A 670 -26.81 -8.56 2.35
C ILE A 670 -26.36 -7.88 3.64
N GLU A 671 -27.32 -7.60 4.54
CA GLU A 671 -27.07 -6.86 5.78
C GLU A 671 -26.10 -7.59 6.73
N ALA A 672 -26.22 -8.90 6.84
CA ALA A 672 -25.33 -9.73 7.67
C ALA A 672 -23.88 -9.71 7.17
N LEU A 673 -23.66 -9.46 5.88
CA LEU A 673 -22.37 -9.42 5.21
C LEU A 673 -21.90 -7.96 5.00
N SER A 674 -21.77 -7.21 6.11
CA SER A 674 -21.40 -5.80 6.04
C SER A 674 -20.56 -5.34 7.23
N LEU A 675 -19.76 -4.29 6.99
CA LEU A 675 -19.12 -3.48 8.00
C LEU A 675 -20.03 -2.33 8.42
N ASP A 676 -20.19 -2.14 9.72
CA ASP A 676 -20.88 -1.00 10.28
C ASP A 676 -20.12 0.30 10.02
N ALA A 677 -20.84 1.42 9.97
CA ALA A 677 -20.22 2.74 9.91
C ALA A 677 -19.47 3.04 11.22
N TYR A 678 -18.32 3.69 11.13
CA TYR A 678 -17.55 4.06 12.31
C TYR A 678 -17.02 5.49 12.25
N CYS A 679 -16.73 6.02 13.44
CA CYS A 679 -16.07 7.31 13.62
C CYS A 679 -14.95 7.14 14.64
N VAL A 680 -13.71 7.34 14.22
CA VAL A 680 -12.52 7.16 15.05
C VAL A 680 -11.73 8.46 15.14
N THR A 681 -11.19 8.74 16.34
CA THR A 681 -10.41 9.94 16.61
C THR A 681 -9.03 9.58 17.14
N ASN A 682 -7.99 10.18 16.54
CA ASN A 682 -6.60 10.07 16.96
C ASN A 682 -6.07 11.44 17.40
N LEU A 683 -5.15 11.45 18.36
CA LEU A 683 -4.49 12.66 18.86
C LEU A 683 -2.98 12.43 18.93
N ASN A 684 -2.21 13.17 18.16
CA ASN A 684 -0.76 13.16 18.21
C ASN A 684 -0.26 14.43 18.90
N LEU A 685 0.50 14.28 19.96
CA LEU A 685 1.13 15.36 20.72
C LEU A 685 2.63 15.35 20.46
N GLY A 686 3.24 16.51 20.33
CA GLY A 686 4.67 16.65 20.11
C GLY A 686 5.25 17.82 20.93
N TYR A 687 6.50 17.66 21.35
CA TYR A 687 7.28 18.73 21.94
C TYR A 687 8.72 18.70 21.46
N THR A 688 9.18 19.78 20.84
CA THR A 688 10.53 19.92 20.28
C THR A 688 11.37 20.85 21.18
N LEU A 689 12.45 20.30 21.71
CA LEU A 689 13.49 21.04 22.40
C LEU A 689 14.64 21.31 21.44
N ARG A 690 15.00 22.57 21.24
CA ARG A 690 16.16 22.99 20.48
C ARG A 690 17.30 23.35 21.41
N THR A 691 18.46 22.75 21.19
CA THR A 691 19.68 23.06 21.94
C THR A 691 20.43 24.23 21.29
N LYS A 692 21.37 24.83 22.02
CA LYS A 692 22.25 25.88 21.47
C LYS A 692 23.19 25.38 20.36
N SER A 693 23.40 24.06 20.27
CA SER A 693 24.26 23.39 19.28
C SER A 693 23.50 22.96 18.01
N GLU A 694 22.32 23.51 17.74
CA GLU A 694 21.44 23.13 16.62
C GLU A 694 20.86 21.70 16.69
N SER A 695 21.20 20.91 17.70
CA SER A 695 20.59 19.60 17.92
C SER A 695 19.16 19.75 18.42
N GLU A 696 18.29 18.88 17.98
CA GLU A 696 16.88 18.85 18.40
C GLU A 696 16.55 17.55 19.11
N VAL A 697 15.81 17.64 20.21
CA VAL A 697 15.16 16.50 20.85
C VAL A 697 13.64 16.66 20.72
N ARG A 698 13.01 15.69 20.08
CA ARG A 698 11.55 15.66 19.90
C ARG A 698 10.95 14.57 20.78
N PHE A 699 9.93 14.92 21.53
CA PHE A 699 9.08 13.99 22.27
C PHE A 699 7.75 13.90 21.55
N GLY A 700 7.26 12.70 21.30
CA GLY A 700 5.99 12.41 20.66
C GLY A 700 5.13 11.50 21.52
N LEU A 701 3.82 11.67 21.45
CA LEU A 701 2.83 10.78 22.05
C LEU A 701 1.66 10.65 21.07
N ALA A 702 1.52 9.49 20.46
CA ALA A 702 0.33 9.13 19.69
C ALA A 702 -0.69 8.47 20.62
N ILE A 703 -1.92 8.95 20.59
CA ILE A 703 -3.08 8.38 21.26
C ILE A 703 -4.06 8.00 20.18
N ASN A 704 -4.09 6.74 19.82
CA ASN A 704 -4.96 6.21 18.79
C ASN A 704 -6.30 5.82 19.39
N ASN A 705 -7.37 6.01 18.62
CA ASN A 705 -8.74 5.70 19.02
C ASN A 705 -9.08 6.28 20.40
N LEU A 706 -8.93 7.59 20.54
CA LEU A 706 -9.04 8.35 21.80
C LEU A 706 -10.34 8.06 22.59
N PHE A 707 -11.43 7.75 21.90
CA PHE A 707 -12.73 7.49 22.51
C PHE A 707 -13.06 6.00 22.66
N SER A 708 -12.11 5.12 22.40
CA SER A 708 -12.29 3.65 22.46
C SER A 708 -13.48 3.16 21.63
N THR A 709 -13.72 3.74 20.47
CA THR A 709 -14.75 3.27 19.53
C THR A 709 -14.45 1.81 19.15
N LEU A 710 -15.42 0.94 19.33
CA LEU A 710 -15.32 -0.45 18.87
C LEU A 710 -15.72 -0.47 17.38
N TYR A 711 -14.80 -0.85 16.52
CA TYR A 711 -15.04 -0.90 15.09
C TYR A 711 -14.14 -1.95 14.41
N GLU A 712 -14.52 -2.30 13.20
CA GLU A 712 -13.78 -3.17 12.30
C GLU A 712 -13.39 -2.37 11.05
N SER A 713 -12.09 -2.38 10.70
CA SER A 713 -11.60 -1.64 9.53
C SER A 713 -11.75 -2.43 8.22
N ASN A 714 -11.80 -3.75 8.33
CA ASN A 714 -11.94 -4.70 7.22
C ASN A 714 -12.75 -5.91 7.65
N GLY A 715 -13.14 -6.72 6.69
CA GLY A 715 -13.82 -7.98 6.87
C GLY A 715 -14.09 -8.62 5.52
N TYR A 716 -14.53 -9.85 5.52
CA TYR A 716 -14.98 -10.59 4.34
C TYR A 716 -16.16 -11.48 4.71
N GLY A 717 -16.84 -12.03 3.71
CA GLY A 717 -17.95 -12.92 3.98
C GLY A 717 -18.68 -13.32 2.70
N TYR A 718 -19.41 -14.41 2.79
CA TYR A 718 -20.12 -14.99 1.68
C TYR A 718 -21.41 -15.66 2.16
N SER A 719 -22.33 -15.82 1.22
CA SER A 719 -23.63 -16.47 1.46
C SER A 719 -23.70 -17.76 0.64
N TYR A 720 -24.20 -18.83 1.23
CA TYR A 720 -24.35 -20.12 0.56
C TYR A 720 -25.58 -20.88 1.05
N MET A 721 -26.02 -21.85 0.23
CA MET A 721 -27.10 -22.77 0.56
C MET A 721 -26.49 -24.13 0.98
N TRP A 722 -26.90 -24.63 2.12
CA TRP A 722 -26.54 -25.95 2.60
C TRP A 722 -27.79 -26.65 3.15
N ASP A 723 -28.08 -27.88 2.70
CA ASP A 723 -29.25 -28.68 3.09
C ASP A 723 -30.61 -27.91 3.00
N GLY A 724 -30.72 -27.02 2.00
CA GLY A 724 -31.89 -26.19 1.76
C GLY A 724 -32.03 -24.97 2.68
N GLU A 725 -31.07 -24.74 3.59
CA GLU A 725 -31.03 -23.55 4.42
C GLU A 725 -29.95 -22.59 3.92
N ARG A 726 -30.17 -21.29 4.19
CA ARG A 726 -29.22 -20.22 3.87
C ARG A 726 -28.29 -19.95 5.05
N TYR A 727 -27.01 -19.84 4.75
CA TYR A 727 -25.97 -19.42 5.68
C TYR A 727 -25.30 -18.16 5.16
N ASP A 728 -25.01 -17.23 6.08
CA ASP A 728 -24.31 -15.97 5.82
C ASP A 728 -23.10 -15.91 6.78
N ASP A 729 -21.92 -16.28 6.31
CA ASP A 729 -20.69 -16.27 7.11
C ASP A 729 -19.94 -14.96 6.88
N ALA A 730 -19.68 -14.26 7.98
CA ALA A 730 -18.99 -12.98 7.98
C ALA A 730 -17.86 -12.98 9.02
N PHE A 731 -16.67 -12.56 8.58
CA PHE A 731 -15.46 -12.47 9.38
C PHE A 731 -14.93 -11.03 9.40
N PHE A 732 -14.46 -10.60 10.53
CA PHE A 732 -14.14 -9.21 10.81
C PHE A 732 -12.72 -9.07 11.35
N PHE A 733 -12.11 -7.88 11.14
CA PHE A 733 -10.82 -7.52 11.69
C PHE A 733 -10.97 -6.38 12.71
N PRO A 734 -11.20 -6.73 14.01
CA PRO A 734 -11.44 -5.75 15.06
C PRO A 734 -10.24 -4.87 15.32
N GLN A 735 -10.48 -3.58 15.50
CA GLN A 735 -9.45 -2.61 15.80
C GLN A 735 -9.34 -2.36 17.32
N ALA A 736 -8.11 -2.02 17.75
CA ALA A 736 -7.80 -1.78 19.15
C ALA A 736 -8.64 -0.60 19.70
N PRO A 737 -9.11 -0.71 20.96
CA PRO A 737 -9.60 0.45 21.69
C PRO A 737 -8.48 1.47 21.90
N ILE A 738 -8.66 2.46 22.76
CA ILE A 738 -7.63 3.45 23.03
C ILE A 738 -6.28 2.79 23.30
N ASN A 739 -5.27 3.21 22.54
CA ASN A 739 -3.90 2.72 22.66
C ASN A 739 -2.91 3.87 22.47
N VAL A 740 -1.72 3.74 23.03
CA VAL A 740 -0.74 4.82 23.08
C VAL A 740 0.63 4.35 22.60
N LEU A 741 1.37 5.26 21.96
CA LEU A 741 2.76 5.09 21.59
C LEU A 741 3.55 6.36 21.88
N ALA A 742 4.52 6.26 22.77
CA ALA A 742 5.45 7.35 23.07
C ALA A 742 6.70 7.24 22.19
N ASN A 743 7.23 8.38 21.78
CA ASN A 743 8.42 8.48 20.93
C ASN A 743 9.40 9.52 21.47
N VAL A 744 10.69 9.23 21.34
CA VAL A 744 11.76 10.20 21.53
C VAL A 744 12.68 10.13 20.30
N THR A 745 12.92 11.28 19.68
CA THR A 745 13.80 11.42 18.52
C THR A 745 14.85 12.46 18.80
N VAL A 746 16.12 12.13 18.57
CA VAL A 746 17.26 13.03 18.70
C VAL A 746 17.86 13.27 17.32
N ASN A 747 17.93 14.51 16.88
CA ASN A 747 18.62 14.96 15.69
C ASN A 747 19.96 15.61 16.11
N PHE A 748 21.06 15.20 15.48
CA PHE A 748 22.43 15.65 15.83
C PHE A 748 23.28 15.93 14.61
#